data_1f5e38a38972cad01919d1b78c8a333e
#
_entry.id   1f5e38a38972cad01919d1b78c8a333e
#
_cell.length_a   1.000
_cell.length_b   1.000
_cell.length_c   1.000
_cell.angle_alpha   90.00
_cell.angle_beta   90.00
_cell.angle_gamma   90.00
#
_symmetry.space_group_name_H-M   'P 1'
#
loop_
_entity.id
_entity.type
_entity.pdbx_description
1 polymer ?
#
loop_
_entity_poly.entity_id
_entity_poly.type
_entity_poly.pdbx_seq_one_letter_code
_entity_poly.pdbx_strand_id
1 'polypeptide(L)'
;MIQGGKVEGIMKIKKVMRFLSVVLAAVMVFITFVPQNVFATSQTNLSYPAQTVKIMAYGGTRALNITGYANDSKLNTYHINGSQNENWRIDYVSDGVYKIVNVAADKLISLENNSAVANAYCVLKDDNGNDSQKWKIEGVEKDFLGNYLYYKITNYANPNLAISWNTETHEITVKSYTGANNQKWKLNCDGLAGFAANCVVDEGEKAGTIGGLLGKTVYVSTFADLKAQLLKTEPLTIVITKDISGFVEEGYDLRVEDNKTIIGSYSANTLYDPKFRTDDYFQKEKPSDNIIFKNLHVSVGEVEDMMAIAVYGSKNIWIDHCTFESSLPIYYDEVGKYIWVNTSSYAKENPDFVSISYNVFNRKFWGLAFGADTTGENRASVMYNKFVSIVNRAPQLGNGTLHVYNNYYVRNETSIYNDGVASIKCGSGAVVYSDAQRFEKYRKESSGYWDNEVTVDSNASFKDVGSYTDKGETPVSTPYAYEAPSCTVTTWNPSSNYDYKIISAYGSNDIKEFCNNYSGAVTSFDNLKYINHSECNRYVSKSVSSPFTFNYTDKSDNGEDTSSGGGSSNGITDGGIYMIKNVNSGKYLDVAGGVAANGTNVQQWAGSNPGAYYNTWKLVSVGDGYYKIYSQVGDGNTYLLDLTDGLTGSGTNIRIWQNTYCDAQTFKLQKNDDGTYAILTKVTDCKLGLDVAAGSSSNGANVQQWGYSGGNHQRWILEKVN
;
A
#
# COMPACT_ATOMS: atom_id res chain seq x y z
N MET A 1 12.39 -30.80 -49.93
CA MET A 1 13.65 -30.06 -49.87
C MET A 1 13.49 -28.57 -50.24
N ILE A 2 12.46 -27.86 -49.72
CA ILE A 2 12.26 -26.42 -49.98
C ILE A 2 12.02 -25.65 -48.65
N GLN A 3 11.98 -26.31 -47.52
CA GLN A 3 11.75 -25.63 -46.21
C GLN A 3 13.06 -25.26 -45.46
N GLY A 4 14.21 -25.86 -45.80
CA GLY A 4 15.48 -25.53 -45.10
C GLY A 4 16.15 -24.20 -45.49
N GLY A 5 15.84 -23.67 -46.66
CA GLY A 5 16.51 -22.46 -47.17
C GLY A 5 15.95 -21.12 -46.66
N LYS A 6 14.71 -21.13 -46.17
CA LYS A 6 14.08 -19.88 -45.66
C LYS A 6 14.52 -19.52 -44.22
N VAL A 7 14.80 -20.51 -43.40
CA VAL A 7 15.21 -20.28 -42.00
C VAL A 7 16.64 -19.76 -41.90
N GLU A 8 17.57 -20.28 -42.74
CA GLU A 8 18.94 -19.77 -42.79
C GLU A 8 19.04 -18.33 -43.32
N GLY A 9 18.18 -17.97 -44.29
CA GLY A 9 18.12 -16.61 -44.82
C GLY A 9 17.65 -15.58 -43.78
N ILE A 10 16.67 -15.92 -42.97
CA ILE A 10 16.13 -15.05 -41.90
C ILE A 10 17.14 -14.88 -40.77
N MET A 11 17.88 -15.93 -40.40
CA MET A 11 18.94 -15.84 -39.40
C MET A 11 20.13 -14.97 -39.85
N LYS A 12 20.51 -15.03 -41.12
CA LYS A 12 21.56 -14.17 -41.66
C LYS A 12 21.16 -12.71 -41.73
N ILE A 13 19.91 -12.40 -42.09
CA ILE A 13 19.40 -11.04 -42.13
C ILE A 13 19.29 -10.46 -40.68
N LYS A 14 18.89 -11.24 -39.71
CA LYS A 14 18.86 -10.81 -38.30
C LYS A 14 20.27 -10.54 -37.74
N LYS A 15 21.27 -11.32 -38.08
CA LYS A 15 22.67 -11.06 -37.70
C LYS A 15 23.24 -9.79 -38.33
N VAL A 16 22.90 -9.50 -39.58
CA VAL A 16 23.33 -8.26 -40.25
C VAL A 16 22.63 -7.03 -39.67
N MET A 17 21.34 -7.11 -39.35
CA MET A 17 20.64 -6.00 -38.71
C MET A 17 21.12 -5.74 -37.28
N ARG A 18 21.48 -6.76 -36.49
CA ARG A 18 22.13 -6.58 -35.17
C ARG A 18 23.51 -5.91 -35.33
N PHE A 19 24.29 -6.27 -36.33
CA PHE A 19 25.58 -5.61 -36.56
C PHE A 19 25.41 -4.14 -36.98
N LEU A 20 24.40 -3.81 -37.77
CA LEU A 20 24.08 -2.42 -38.13
C LEU A 20 23.53 -1.61 -36.95
N SER A 21 22.72 -2.18 -36.08
CA SER A 21 22.20 -1.47 -34.90
C SER A 21 23.29 -1.20 -33.86
N VAL A 22 24.24 -2.10 -33.68
CA VAL A 22 25.39 -1.89 -32.78
C VAL A 22 26.37 -0.85 -33.38
N VAL A 23 26.55 -0.81 -34.69
CA VAL A 23 27.39 0.21 -35.34
C VAL A 23 26.71 1.58 -35.35
N LEU A 24 25.38 1.67 -35.49
CA LEU A 24 24.64 2.94 -35.36
C LEU A 24 24.64 3.48 -33.94
N ALA A 25 24.55 2.63 -32.92
CA ALA A 25 24.69 3.00 -31.52
C ALA A 25 26.09 3.51 -31.17
N ALA A 26 27.14 2.89 -31.78
CA ALA A 26 28.51 3.31 -31.57
C ALA A 26 28.88 4.65 -32.24
N VAL A 27 28.17 5.06 -33.30
CA VAL A 27 28.42 6.33 -34.01
C VAL A 27 27.72 7.54 -33.35
N MET A 28 26.71 7.32 -32.53
CA MET A 28 26.04 8.41 -31.78
C MET A 28 26.68 8.75 -30.41
N VAL A 29 27.73 8.08 -29.98
CA VAL A 29 28.41 8.33 -28.68
C VAL A 29 29.65 9.23 -28.82
N PHE A 30 29.97 9.78 -30.00
CA PHE A 30 31.10 10.71 -30.16
C PHE A 30 30.63 12.18 -30.30
N ILE A 31 29.97 12.71 -29.29
CA ILE A 31 29.92 14.18 -29.08
C ILE A 31 30.00 14.46 -27.58
N THR A 32 31.13 15.06 -27.17
CA THR A 32 31.43 15.80 -25.95
C THR A 32 31.48 15.06 -24.63
N PHE A 33 32.61 14.42 -24.31
CA PHE A 33 33.07 14.27 -22.94
C PHE A 33 33.87 15.54 -22.53
N VAL A 34 33.27 16.35 -21.68
CA VAL A 34 34.02 17.27 -20.79
C VAL A 34 34.19 16.51 -19.47
N PRO A 35 35.41 16.30 -18.96
CA PRO A 35 35.58 15.66 -17.66
C PRO A 35 35.11 16.60 -16.57
N GLN A 36 33.93 16.39 -16.03
CA GLN A 36 33.60 16.94 -14.72
C GLN A 36 34.31 16.09 -13.66
N ASN A 37 35.21 16.71 -12.94
CA ASN A 37 35.78 16.16 -11.71
C ASN A 37 34.63 15.92 -10.72
N VAL A 38 34.17 14.68 -10.66
CA VAL A 38 33.31 14.22 -9.58
C VAL A 38 34.20 14.10 -8.35
N PHE A 39 34.14 15.10 -7.49
CA PHE A 39 34.60 14.94 -6.12
C PHE A 39 33.79 13.80 -5.52
N ALA A 40 34.49 12.72 -5.19
CA ALA A 40 33.94 11.66 -4.33
C ALA A 40 33.68 12.28 -2.96
N THR A 41 32.48 12.82 -2.76
CA THR A 41 31.97 13.02 -1.42
C THR A 41 31.85 11.65 -0.79
N SER A 42 32.54 11.43 0.32
CA SER A 42 32.36 10.24 1.15
C SER A 42 30.86 10.14 1.49
N GLN A 43 30.15 9.29 0.74
CA GLN A 43 28.80 8.90 1.15
C GLN A 43 28.97 8.14 2.46
N THR A 44 28.60 8.78 3.56
CA THR A 44 28.19 8.08 4.76
C THR A 44 27.22 7.00 4.33
N ASN A 45 27.40 5.76 4.82
CA ASN A 45 26.60 4.58 4.52
C ASN A 45 25.11 4.79 4.85
N LEU A 46 24.41 5.54 4.02
CA LEU A 46 22.95 5.55 4.03
C LEU A 46 22.52 4.26 3.36
N SER A 47 21.83 3.39 4.09
CA SER A 47 21.23 2.22 3.48
C SER A 47 20.28 2.68 2.38
N TYR A 48 20.32 1.99 1.25
CA TYR A 48 19.43 2.28 0.12
C TYR A 48 17.96 2.16 0.58
N PRO A 49 17.09 3.16 0.34
CA PRO A 49 15.72 3.17 0.85
C PRO A 49 14.85 2.18 0.07
N ALA A 50 15.12 0.90 0.21
CA ALA A 50 14.41 -0.16 -0.50
C ALA A 50 13.00 -0.40 0.05
N GLN A 51 12.85 -0.32 1.38
CA GLN A 51 11.61 -0.64 2.06
C GLN A 51 11.49 0.15 3.36
N THR A 52 10.31 0.70 3.61
CA THR A 52 9.91 1.22 4.91
C THR A 52 8.93 0.28 5.58
N VAL A 53 8.85 0.36 6.91
CA VAL A 53 7.98 -0.50 7.71
C VAL A 53 7.21 0.29 8.75
N LYS A 54 6.04 -0.23 9.10
CA LYS A 54 5.36 0.10 10.36
C LYS A 54 5.80 -0.91 11.42
N ILE A 55 6.26 -0.40 12.55
CA ILE A 55 6.60 -1.22 13.72
C ILE A 55 5.35 -1.26 14.59
N MET A 56 4.56 -2.30 14.44
CA MET A 56 3.22 -2.41 15.04
C MET A 56 3.29 -3.05 16.41
N ALA A 57 2.60 -2.48 17.39
CA ALA A 57 2.44 -3.06 18.71
C ALA A 57 1.64 -4.39 18.65
N TYR A 58 1.80 -5.22 19.67
CA TYR A 58 1.01 -6.44 19.82
C TYR A 58 -0.50 -6.12 19.73
N GLY A 59 -1.23 -6.95 18.99
CA GLY A 59 -2.65 -6.71 18.68
C GLY A 59 -2.89 -5.95 17.38
N GLY A 60 -1.87 -5.28 16.80
CA GLY A 60 -1.90 -4.78 15.42
C GLY A 60 -2.70 -3.51 15.16
N THR A 61 -3.28 -2.86 16.18
CA THR A 61 -4.10 -1.64 16.01
C THR A 61 -3.30 -0.35 16.13
N ARG A 62 -2.10 -0.42 16.73
CA ARG A 62 -1.21 0.72 16.98
C ARG A 62 0.16 0.47 16.40
N ALA A 63 0.85 1.54 15.99
CA ALA A 63 2.23 1.49 15.54
C ALA A 63 3.10 2.44 16.36
N LEU A 64 4.40 2.16 16.39
CA LEU A 64 5.42 3.07 16.89
C LEU A 64 5.36 4.36 16.09
N ASN A 65 5.26 5.49 16.76
CA ASN A 65 4.99 6.80 16.18
C ASN A 65 5.81 7.89 16.86
N ILE A 66 6.01 9.01 16.19
CA ILE A 66 6.70 10.18 16.71
C ILE A 66 5.72 11.26 17.17
N THR A 67 6.05 11.95 18.26
CA THR A 67 5.23 13.07 18.78
C THR A 67 5.70 14.44 18.28
N GLY A 68 6.85 14.49 17.60
CA GLY A 68 7.45 15.69 17.03
C GLY A 68 8.69 15.34 16.20
N TYR A 69 9.26 16.31 15.51
CA TYR A 69 10.36 16.13 14.54
C TYR A 69 11.73 16.57 15.08
N ALA A 70 11.77 17.21 16.24
CA ALA A 70 13.00 17.71 16.84
C ALA A 70 13.77 16.61 17.57
N ASN A 71 15.06 16.85 17.82
CA ASN A 71 15.83 16.04 18.77
C ASN A 71 15.13 16.03 20.14
N ASP A 72 15.24 14.91 20.81
CA ASP A 72 14.60 14.62 22.11
C ASP A 72 13.05 14.57 22.08
N SER A 73 12.40 14.62 20.89
CA SER A 73 10.99 14.29 20.76
C SER A 73 10.74 12.85 21.19
N LYS A 74 9.84 12.64 22.14
CA LYS A 74 9.48 11.32 22.65
C LYS A 74 8.71 10.52 21.60
N LEU A 75 8.82 9.21 21.69
CA LEU A 75 8.02 8.28 20.90
C LEU A 75 6.79 7.86 21.69
N ASN A 76 5.74 7.51 20.97
CA ASN A 76 4.53 6.89 21.50
C ASN A 76 4.05 5.75 20.60
N THR A 77 2.99 5.05 21.01
CA THR A 77 2.19 4.26 20.08
C THR A 77 0.96 5.06 19.68
N TYR A 78 0.62 5.02 18.39
CA TYR A 78 -0.56 5.70 17.86
C TYR A 78 -1.36 4.78 16.94
N HIS A 79 -2.65 5.03 16.79
CA HIS A 79 -3.48 4.30 15.83
C HIS A 79 -2.93 4.48 14.41
N ILE A 80 -2.90 3.39 13.67
CA ILE A 80 -2.39 3.37 12.30
C ILE A 80 -3.30 4.23 11.42
N ASN A 81 -2.76 5.31 10.88
CA ASN A 81 -3.49 6.28 10.06
C ASN A 81 -2.90 6.50 8.66
N GLY A 82 -1.78 5.84 8.35
CA GLY A 82 -1.07 5.96 7.08
C GLY A 82 -0.17 7.19 6.98
N SER A 83 0.08 7.92 8.08
CA SER A 83 1.00 9.04 8.08
C SER A 83 2.45 8.56 8.04
N GLN A 84 3.36 9.39 7.52
CA GLN A 84 4.80 9.08 7.51
C GLN A 84 5.43 9.06 8.90
N ASN A 85 4.74 9.60 9.92
CA ASN A 85 5.21 9.59 11.31
C ASN A 85 5.33 8.17 11.89
N GLU A 86 4.59 7.21 11.34
CA GLU A 86 4.60 5.81 11.74
C GLU A 86 5.46 4.91 10.83
N ASN A 87 6.15 5.51 9.84
CA ASN A 87 7.00 4.80 8.90
C ASN A 87 8.47 4.86 9.33
N TRP A 88 9.11 3.72 9.31
CA TRP A 88 10.48 3.55 9.79
C TRP A 88 11.35 2.86 8.73
N ARG A 89 12.58 3.30 8.59
CA ARG A 89 13.63 2.62 7.84
C ARG A 89 14.49 1.83 8.84
N ILE A 90 14.82 0.60 8.51
CA ILE A 90 15.68 -0.27 9.31
C ILE A 90 17.02 -0.39 8.58
N ASP A 91 18.03 0.29 9.08
CA ASP A 91 19.35 0.37 8.47
C ASP A 91 20.28 -0.64 9.11
N TYR A 92 20.78 -1.60 8.33
CA TYR A 92 21.69 -2.65 8.78
C TYR A 92 23.06 -2.06 9.21
N VAL A 93 23.54 -2.40 10.38
CA VAL A 93 24.85 -2.02 10.92
C VAL A 93 25.80 -3.22 10.91
N SER A 94 25.37 -4.32 11.50
CA SER A 94 26.06 -5.61 11.55
C SER A 94 25.03 -6.71 11.84
N ASP A 95 25.45 -7.97 11.84
CA ASP A 95 24.52 -9.09 12.02
C ASP A 95 23.66 -8.91 13.27
N GLY A 96 22.34 -8.80 13.05
CA GLY A 96 21.33 -8.59 14.07
C GLY A 96 21.31 -7.20 14.72
N VAL A 97 22.11 -6.24 14.23
CA VAL A 97 22.20 -4.87 14.78
C VAL A 97 21.81 -3.84 13.73
N TYR A 98 20.93 -2.93 14.10
CA TYR A 98 20.32 -1.96 13.19
C TYR A 98 20.25 -0.55 13.80
N LYS A 99 20.16 0.46 12.94
CA LYS A 99 19.62 1.78 13.25
C LYS A 99 18.19 1.83 12.76
N ILE A 100 17.29 2.40 13.54
CA ILE A 100 15.87 2.55 13.19
C ILE A 100 15.60 4.04 13.02
N VAL A 101 15.31 4.44 11.79
CA VAL A 101 15.19 5.84 11.36
C VAL A 101 13.73 6.16 11.04
N ASN A 102 13.18 7.22 11.63
CA ASN A 102 11.85 7.69 11.25
C ASN A 102 11.89 8.40 9.89
N VAL A 103 11.00 8.04 8.99
CA VAL A 103 11.01 8.56 7.61
C VAL A 103 10.65 10.05 7.56
N ALA A 104 9.68 10.50 8.36
CA ALA A 104 9.23 11.90 8.35
C ALA A 104 10.22 12.86 8.99
N ALA A 105 10.94 12.41 10.03
CA ALA A 105 11.89 13.24 10.78
C ALA A 105 13.34 13.09 10.31
N ASP A 106 13.66 12.05 9.55
CA ASP A 106 15.02 11.60 9.21
C ASP A 106 15.96 11.53 10.44
N LYS A 107 15.43 11.00 11.54
CA LYS A 107 16.12 10.86 12.83
C LYS A 107 15.99 9.45 13.38
N LEU A 108 16.99 9.06 14.16
CA LEU A 108 17.09 7.73 14.75
C LEU A 108 16.34 7.62 16.08
N ILE A 109 15.83 6.41 16.35
CA ILE A 109 15.45 6.05 17.71
C ILE A 109 16.69 6.00 18.57
N SER A 110 16.69 6.76 19.64
CA SER A 110 17.76 6.86 20.65
C SER A 110 17.16 6.74 22.05
N LEU A 111 18.02 6.51 23.03
CA LEU A 111 17.64 6.65 24.42
C LEU A 111 17.85 8.08 24.90
N GLU A 112 16.94 8.57 25.74
CA GLU A 112 17.07 9.86 26.42
C GLU A 112 18.43 9.97 27.13
N ASN A 113 19.10 11.11 26.98
CA ASN A 113 20.44 11.34 27.52
C ASN A 113 21.52 10.32 27.09
N ASN A 114 21.29 9.56 26.03
CA ASN A 114 22.12 8.44 25.57
C ASN A 114 22.36 7.37 26.65
N SER A 115 21.47 7.24 27.62
CA SER A 115 21.64 6.37 28.79
C SER A 115 20.82 5.10 28.68
N ALA A 116 21.48 3.96 28.58
CA ALA A 116 20.84 2.64 28.50
C ALA A 116 20.47 2.09 29.88
N VAL A 117 19.57 2.77 30.57
CA VAL A 117 19.00 2.40 31.87
C VAL A 117 17.51 2.09 31.77
N ALA A 118 17.01 1.26 32.68
CA ALA A 118 15.60 0.91 32.72
C ALA A 118 14.71 2.16 32.91
N ASN A 119 13.59 2.20 32.21
CA ASN A 119 12.64 3.32 32.12
C ASN A 119 13.14 4.58 31.40
N ALA A 120 14.32 4.56 30.76
CA ALA A 120 14.71 5.64 29.86
C ALA A 120 13.71 5.73 28.71
N TYR A 121 13.29 6.96 28.35
CA TYR A 121 12.44 7.20 27.20
C TYR A 121 13.17 6.90 25.89
N CYS A 122 12.43 6.36 24.92
CA CYS A 122 12.85 6.36 23.53
C CYS A 122 12.52 7.73 22.92
N VAL A 123 13.52 8.34 22.30
CA VAL A 123 13.43 9.69 21.71
C VAL A 123 14.05 9.70 20.32
N LEU A 124 13.73 10.72 19.53
CA LEU A 124 14.41 10.99 18.26
C LEU A 124 15.73 11.72 18.50
N LYS A 125 16.77 11.37 17.76
CA LYS A 125 18.04 12.12 17.69
C LYS A 125 18.69 12.02 16.33
N ASP A 126 19.47 13.05 16.00
CA ASP A 126 20.43 12.96 14.89
C ASP A 126 21.44 11.85 15.15
N ASP A 127 21.98 11.26 14.10
CA ASP A 127 23.01 10.23 14.21
C ASP A 127 24.28 10.79 14.85
N ASN A 128 24.59 10.32 16.03
CA ASN A 128 25.80 10.71 16.76
C ASN A 128 26.77 9.54 16.98
N GLY A 129 26.47 8.38 16.39
CA GLY A 129 27.29 7.17 16.47
C GLY A 129 27.23 6.42 17.79
N ASN A 130 26.47 6.90 18.78
CA ASN A 130 26.37 6.28 20.10
C ASN A 130 25.67 4.90 20.03
N ASP A 131 26.09 3.97 20.87
CA ASP A 131 25.51 2.63 20.95
C ASP A 131 24.05 2.63 21.44
N SER A 132 23.61 3.69 22.14
CA SER A 132 22.21 3.89 22.51
C SER A 132 21.27 4.09 21.32
N GLN A 133 21.81 4.36 20.11
CA GLN A 133 21.08 4.50 18.85
C GLN A 133 21.06 3.21 18.01
N LYS A 134 21.69 2.16 18.51
CA LYS A 134 21.73 0.85 17.83
C LYS A 134 20.80 -0.12 18.54
N TRP A 135 20.15 -0.95 17.76
CA TRP A 135 19.10 -1.85 18.23
C TRP A 135 19.32 -3.26 17.70
N LYS A 136 19.06 -4.25 18.51
CA LYS A 136 18.95 -5.65 18.07
C LYS A 136 17.48 -5.97 17.81
N ILE A 137 17.20 -6.59 16.67
CA ILE A 137 15.86 -7.04 16.28
C ILE A 137 15.91 -8.56 16.20
N GLU A 138 15.18 -9.23 17.08
CA GLU A 138 15.20 -10.69 17.18
C GLU A 138 13.78 -11.25 17.23
N GLY A 139 13.49 -12.24 16.40
CA GLY A 139 12.19 -12.90 16.39
C GLY A 139 11.93 -13.69 17.67
N VAL A 140 10.71 -13.60 18.20
CA VAL A 140 10.33 -14.23 19.49
C VAL A 140 9.10 -15.14 19.39
N GLU A 141 8.30 -15.01 18.36
CA GLU A 141 7.09 -15.81 18.16
C GLU A 141 6.91 -16.07 16.66
N LYS A 142 6.52 -17.28 16.29
CA LYS A 142 6.38 -17.70 14.89
C LYS A 142 4.93 -18.00 14.54
N ASP A 143 4.59 -17.83 13.28
CA ASP A 143 3.35 -18.30 12.68
C ASP A 143 3.42 -19.81 12.34
N PHE A 144 2.34 -20.33 11.77
CA PHE A 144 2.23 -21.76 11.39
C PHE A 144 3.14 -22.14 10.20
N LEU A 145 3.66 -21.17 9.45
CA LEU A 145 4.66 -21.38 8.38
C LEU A 145 6.09 -21.37 8.90
N GLY A 146 6.30 -21.00 10.17
CA GLY A 146 7.60 -20.87 10.79
C GLY A 146 8.25 -19.50 10.63
N ASN A 147 7.56 -18.51 10.03
CA ASN A 147 8.02 -17.13 9.94
C ASN A 147 7.83 -16.40 11.28
N TYR A 148 8.69 -15.42 11.58
CA TYR A 148 8.54 -14.64 12.79
C TYR A 148 7.37 -13.67 12.69
N LEU A 149 6.35 -13.89 13.53
CA LEU A 149 5.18 -13.06 13.66
C LEU A 149 5.46 -11.83 14.55
N TYR A 150 6.24 -12.02 15.62
CA TYR A 150 6.64 -10.96 16.53
C TYR A 150 8.14 -10.93 16.76
N TYR A 151 8.63 -9.72 17.02
CA TYR A 151 10.02 -9.41 17.31
C TYR A 151 10.14 -8.68 18.66
N LYS A 152 11.23 -8.91 19.39
CA LYS A 152 11.72 -8.01 20.43
C LYS A 152 12.74 -7.06 19.81
N ILE A 153 12.77 -5.82 20.29
CA ILE A 153 13.72 -4.80 19.87
C ILE A 153 14.48 -4.36 21.10
N THR A 154 15.74 -4.78 21.25
CA THR A 154 16.56 -4.52 22.43
C THR A 154 17.67 -3.53 22.14
N ASN A 155 18.07 -2.71 23.14
CA ASN A 155 19.11 -1.73 22.95
C ASN A 155 20.48 -2.38 22.86
N TYR A 156 21.33 -1.97 21.91
CA TYR A 156 22.64 -2.57 21.71
C TYR A 156 23.59 -2.30 22.88
N ALA A 157 23.55 -1.08 23.49
CA ALA A 157 24.38 -0.73 24.65
C ALA A 157 24.00 -1.54 25.92
N ASN A 158 22.72 -1.99 26.02
CA ASN A 158 22.24 -2.85 27.10
C ASN A 158 21.20 -3.83 26.56
N PRO A 159 21.60 -5.04 26.10
CA PRO A 159 20.72 -6.00 25.47
C PRO A 159 19.61 -6.58 26.36
N ASN A 160 19.66 -6.33 27.68
CA ASN A 160 18.58 -6.71 28.58
C ASN A 160 17.38 -5.77 28.52
N LEU A 161 17.52 -4.59 27.91
CA LEU A 161 16.50 -3.57 27.82
C LEU A 161 15.79 -3.61 26.45
N ALA A 162 14.52 -3.91 26.45
CA ALA A 162 13.67 -3.93 25.25
C ALA A 162 12.77 -2.70 25.18
N ILE A 163 12.49 -2.25 23.95
CA ILE A 163 11.45 -1.25 23.68
C ILE A 163 10.14 -1.78 24.22
N SER A 164 9.52 -1.00 25.10
CA SER A 164 8.27 -1.33 25.79
C SER A 164 7.32 -0.17 25.70
N TRP A 165 6.07 -0.42 25.32
CA TRP A 165 5.05 0.61 25.35
C TRP A 165 4.20 0.51 26.63
N ASN A 166 3.82 1.67 27.14
CA ASN A 166 2.89 1.77 28.24
C ASN A 166 1.47 1.71 27.68
N THR A 167 0.69 0.73 28.11
CA THR A 167 -0.68 0.50 27.60
C THR A 167 -1.70 1.56 28.02
N GLU A 168 -1.38 2.36 29.04
CA GLU A 168 -2.25 3.42 29.56
C GLU A 168 -1.85 4.80 29.00
N THR A 169 -0.53 5.13 29.03
CA THR A 169 -0.05 6.45 28.59
C THR A 169 0.43 6.44 27.13
N HIS A 170 0.57 5.25 26.52
CA HIS A 170 1.11 5.02 25.17
C HIS A 170 2.57 5.46 24.98
N GLU A 171 3.25 5.87 26.04
CA GLU A 171 4.67 6.27 26.00
C GLU A 171 5.59 5.07 25.73
N ILE A 172 6.71 5.33 25.07
CA ILE A 172 7.73 4.33 24.74
C ILE A 172 8.96 4.53 25.64
N THR A 173 9.27 3.49 26.39
CA THR A 173 10.47 3.42 27.24
C THR A 173 11.20 2.09 26.99
N VAL A 174 12.42 1.95 27.51
CA VAL A 174 13.08 0.66 27.58
C VAL A 174 12.93 0.05 28.96
N LYS A 175 12.60 -1.26 29.02
CA LYS A 175 12.44 -2.04 30.25
C LYS A 175 13.13 -3.38 30.10
N SER A 176 13.44 -4.04 31.22
CA SER A 176 13.93 -5.42 31.20
C SER A 176 12.97 -6.29 30.38
N TYR A 177 13.52 -7.07 29.46
CA TYR A 177 12.73 -7.95 28.63
C TYR A 177 12.16 -9.09 29.47
N THR A 178 10.83 -9.24 29.44
CA THR A 178 10.07 -10.26 30.17
C THR A 178 9.24 -11.16 29.26
N GLY A 179 9.20 -10.86 27.97
CA GLY A 179 8.33 -11.54 27.00
C GLY A 179 6.87 -11.08 27.05
N ALA A 180 6.56 -10.01 27.80
CA ALA A 180 5.23 -9.45 27.85
C ALA A 180 4.77 -8.91 26.49
N ASN A 181 3.48 -8.87 26.23
CA ASN A 181 2.90 -8.46 24.94
C ASN A 181 3.27 -7.01 24.57
N ASN A 182 3.40 -6.13 25.54
CA ASN A 182 3.83 -4.75 25.32
C ASN A 182 5.33 -4.59 24.98
N GLN A 183 6.05 -5.70 24.79
CA GLN A 183 7.45 -5.77 24.33
C GLN A 183 7.57 -6.54 23.01
N LYS A 184 6.45 -6.93 22.40
CA LYS A 184 6.38 -7.65 21.14
C LYS A 184 5.90 -6.75 20.03
N TRP A 185 6.63 -6.75 18.93
CA TRP A 185 6.41 -5.85 17.78
C TRP A 185 6.32 -6.63 16.49
N LYS A 186 5.40 -6.25 15.59
CA LYS A 186 5.34 -6.76 14.21
C LYS A 186 6.06 -5.80 13.27
N LEU A 187 6.75 -6.35 12.29
CA LEU A 187 7.28 -5.59 11.17
C LEU A 187 6.32 -5.73 9.99
N ASN A 188 5.69 -4.65 9.59
CA ASN A 188 4.77 -4.64 8.47
C ASN A 188 5.29 -3.71 7.37
N CYS A 189 5.69 -4.28 6.24
CA CYS A 189 6.19 -3.49 5.10
C CYS A 189 5.14 -2.49 4.63
N ASP A 190 5.53 -1.23 4.48
CA ASP A 190 4.63 -0.19 4.02
C ASP A 190 4.17 -0.46 2.59
N GLY A 191 2.87 -0.28 2.35
CA GLY A 191 2.23 -0.58 1.06
C GLY A 191 1.87 -2.05 0.83
N LEU A 192 2.43 -2.98 1.59
CA LEU A 192 2.08 -4.40 1.47
C LEU A 192 0.63 -4.64 1.95
N ALA A 193 -0.17 -5.22 1.08
CA ALA A 193 -1.57 -5.54 1.33
C ALA A 193 -1.92 -6.93 0.76
N GLY A 194 -3.12 -7.40 1.04
CA GLY A 194 -3.58 -8.70 0.56
C GLY A 194 -2.96 -9.88 1.30
N PHE A 195 -2.95 -11.03 0.67
CA PHE A 195 -2.52 -12.28 1.31
C PHE A 195 -1.03 -12.34 1.66
N ALA A 196 -0.15 -11.62 0.98
CA ALA A 196 1.26 -11.54 1.36
C ALA A 196 1.52 -10.66 2.59
N ALA A 197 0.57 -9.81 3.00
CA ALA A 197 0.63 -9.03 4.23
C ALA A 197 0.35 -9.90 5.47
N ASN A 198 0.37 -9.28 6.65
CA ASN A 198 -0.20 -9.92 7.84
C ASN A 198 -1.68 -10.20 7.61
N CYS A 199 -2.08 -11.44 7.68
CA CYS A 199 -3.47 -11.84 7.49
C CYS A 199 -3.84 -12.96 8.47
N VAL A 200 -5.14 -13.24 8.58
CA VAL A 200 -5.68 -14.34 9.36
C VAL A 200 -6.33 -15.33 8.41
N VAL A 201 -6.01 -16.58 8.56
CA VAL A 201 -6.58 -17.71 7.82
C VAL A 201 -7.02 -18.77 8.79
N ASP A 202 -7.60 -19.87 8.32
CA ASP A 202 -8.10 -20.94 9.20
C ASP A 202 -7.01 -21.54 10.09
N GLU A 203 -5.75 -21.57 9.60
CA GLU A 203 -4.59 -22.05 10.33
C GLU A 203 -4.08 -21.07 11.39
N GLY A 204 -4.56 -19.83 11.40
CA GLY A 204 -4.19 -18.81 12.37
C GLY A 204 -3.69 -17.50 11.75
N GLU A 205 -3.03 -16.68 12.57
CA GLU A 205 -2.41 -15.45 12.12
C GLU A 205 -1.08 -15.72 11.39
N LYS A 206 -0.88 -15.09 10.24
CA LYS A 206 0.30 -15.22 9.39
C LYS A 206 1.12 -13.94 9.37
N ALA A 207 2.44 -14.07 9.44
CA ALA A 207 3.38 -12.96 9.29
C ALA A 207 3.40 -12.41 7.86
N GLY A 208 3.57 -11.10 7.72
CA GLY A 208 3.75 -10.44 6.43
C GLY A 208 5.11 -10.75 5.80
N THR A 209 5.17 -10.62 4.47
CA THR A 209 6.41 -10.72 3.70
C THR A 209 7.32 -9.55 4.03
N ILE A 210 8.56 -9.82 4.44
CA ILE A 210 9.56 -8.78 4.74
C ILE A 210 10.80 -8.88 3.83
N GLY A 211 10.92 -9.94 3.04
CA GLY A 211 12.05 -10.14 2.12
C GLY A 211 13.40 -10.06 2.82
N GLY A 212 14.32 -9.32 2.25
CA GLY A 212 15.66 -9.07 2.76
C GLY A 212 15.78 -7.92 3.78
N LEU A 213 14.67 -7.43 4.37
CA LEU A 213 14.63 -6.25 5.25
C LEU A 213 15.66 -6.27 6.38
N LEU A 214 15.87 -7.43 7.02
CA LEU A 214 16.80 -7.58 8.14
C LEU A 214 18.21 -8.03 7.69
N GLY A 215 18.50 -7.99 6.39
CA GLY A 215 19.79 -8.33 5.81
C GLY A 215 20.58 -7.12 5.35
N LYS A 216 21.77 -7.40 4.80
CA LYS A 216 22.61 -6.40 4.14
C LYS A 216 21.97 -5.91 2.85
N THR A 217 22.25 -4.66 2.49
CA THR A 217 22.03 -4.16 1.15
C THR A 217 23.29 -4.37 0.32
N VAL A 218 23.14 -5.01 -0.84
CA VAL A 218 24.22 -5.26 -1.81
C VAL A 218 23.86 -4.68 -3.17
N TYR A 219 24.84 -4.22 -3.90
CA TYR A 219 24.66 -3.57 -5.20
C TYR A 219 25.23 -4.46 -6.29
N VAL A 220 24.45 -4.72 -7.33
CA VAL A 220 24.83 -5.57 -8.46
C VAL A 220 24.70 -4.82 -9.78
N SER A 221 25.60 -5.08 -10.69
CA SER A 221 25.63 -4.43 -12.00
C SER A 221 25.87 -5.40 -13.16
N THR A 222 26.00 -6.68 -12.86
CA THR A 222 26.21 -7.75 -13.85
C THR A 222 25.35 -8.96 -13.52
N PHE A 223 25.11 -9.81 -14.54
CA PHE A 223 24.40 -11.07 -14.34
C PHE A 223 25.11 -11.98 -13.33
N ALA A 224 26.44 -12.09 -13.40
CA ALA A 224 27.22 -12.94 -12.51
C ALA A 224 27.11 -12.49 -11.04
N ASP A 225 27.17 -11.17 -10.78
CA ASP A 225 27.00 -10.63 -9.43
C ASP A 225 25.59 -10.89 -8.91
N LEU A 226 24.56 -10.64 -9.74
CA LEU A 226 23.17 -10.91 -9.40
C LEU A 226 22.98 -12.38 -9.00
N LYS A 227 23.43 -13.31 -9.85
CA LYS A 227 23.36 -14.76 -9.61
C LYS A 227 24.02 -15.13 -8.27
N ALA A 228 25.22 -14.61 -8.03
CA ALA A 228 25.96 -14.91 -6.80
C ALA A 228 25.25 -14.41 -5.53
N GLN A 229 24.55 -13.26 -5.57
CA GLN A 229 23.82 -12.75 -4.41
C GLN A 229 22.48 -13.47 -4.21
N LEU A 230 21.79 -13.84 -5.27
CA LEU A 230 20.51 -14.55 -5.20
C LEU A 230 20.62 -15.93 -4.55
N LEU A 231 21.75 -16.61 -4.70
CA LEU A 231 22.02 -17.96 -4.19
C LEU A 231 22.52 -17.98 -2.73
N LYS A 232 22.74 -16.83 -2.09
CA LYS A 232 23.14 -16.79 -0.69
C LYS A 232 21.97 -17.09 0.21
N THR A 233 22.23 -17.78 1.32
CA THR A 233 21.20 -18.18 2.29
C THR A 233 20.84 -17.07 3.28
N GLU A 234 21.75 -16.10 3.51
CA GLU A 234 21.46 -14.96 4.39
C GLU A 234 20.41 -14.01 3.77
N PRO A 235 19.61 -13.32 4.60
CA PRO A 235 18.71 -12.28 4.11
C PRO A 235 19.48 -11.16 3.40
N LEU A 236 19.01 -10.74 2.22
CA LEU A 236 19.66 -9.68 1.43
C LEU A 236 18.64 -8.76 0.73
N THR A 237 18.93 -7.46 0.74
CA THR A 237 18.38 -6.52 -0.22
C THR A 237 19.37 -6.35 -1.37
N ILE A 238 18.99 -6.76 -2.58
CA ILE A 238 19.83 -6.76 -3.78
C ILE A 238 19.36 -5.64 -4.70
N VAL A 239 20.17 -4.61 -4.84
CA VAL A 239 19.90 -3.42 -5.66
C VAL A 239 20.54 -3.56 -7.01
N ILE A 240 19.76 -3.51 -8.09
CA ILE A 240 20.23 -3.57 -9.47
C ILE A 240 20.57 -2.16 -9.94
N THR A 241 21.84 -1.91 -10.23
CA THR A 241 22.37 -0.57 -10.50
C THR A 241 22.66 -0.28 -11.96
N LYS A 242 22.57 -1.27 -12.85
CA LYS A 242 22.72 -1.14 -14.31
C LYS A 242 21.77 -2.08 -15.03
N ASP A 243 21.63 -1.86 -16.32
CA ASP A 243 20.98 -2.81 -17.21
C ASP A 243 21.67 -4.17 -17.11
N ILE A 244 20.88 -5.24 -17.02
CA ILE A 244 21.41 -6.62 -17.00
C ILE A 244 20.75 -7.43 -18.10
N SER A 245 21.59 -8.07 -18.91
CA SER A 245 21.23 -9.09 -19.88
C SER A 245 22.03 -10.39 -19.60
N GLY A 246 21.88 -11.42 -20.43
CA GLY A 246 22.64 -12.66 -20.29
C GLY A 246 21.89 -13.81 -19.62
N PHE A 247 20.64 -13.62 -19.22
CA PHE A 247 19.83 -14.69 -18.64
C PHE A 247 19.58 -15.84 -19.61
N VAL A 248 19.51 -15.56 -20.92
CA VAL A 248 19.26 -16.56 -21.96
C VAL A 248 20.53 -17.32 -22.30
N GLU A 249 21.67 -16.64 -22.36
CA GLU A 249 22.96 -17.18 -22.76
C GLU A 249 23.56 -18.14 -21.73
N GLU A 250 23.30 -17.90 -20.46
CA GLU A 250 23.70 -18.72 -19.32
C GLU A 250 22.78 -19.93 -19.09
N GLY A 251 21.79 -20.08 -19.94
CA GLY A 251 20.97 -21.29 -20.04
C GLY A 251 20.09 -21.58 -18.87
N TYR A 252 19.15 -20.71 -18.52
CA TYR A 252 17.96 -21.03 -17.73
C TYR A 252 17.83 -20.35 -16.34
N ASP A 253 16.79 -20.70 -15.66
CA ASP A 253 16.13 -20.13 -14.49
C ASP A 253 17.13 -19.76 -13.38
N LEU A 254 17.13 -18.51 -13.02
CA LEU A 254 17.97 -17.99 -11.96
C LEU A 254 17.24 -18.17 -10.61
N ARG A 255 17.69 -19.15 -9.82
CA ARG A 255 17.10 -19.42 -8.51
C ARG A 255 17.25 -18.23 -7.58
N VAL A 256 16.19 -17.95 -6.84
CA VAL A 256 16.15 -16.97 -5.76
C VAL A 256 15.99 -17.71 -4.44
N GLU A 257 16.95 -17.58 -3.52
CA GLU A 257 16.88 -18.15 -2.17
C GLU A 257 15.93 -17.37 -1.25
N ASP A 258 15.63 -17.95 -0.07
CA ASP A 258 14.76 -17.34 0.95
C ASP A 258 15.20 -15.93 1.36
N ASN A 259 14.23 -15.14 1.83
CA ASN A 259 14.49 -13.85 2.47
C ASN A 259 15.26 -12.86 1.58
N LYS A 260 14.78 -12.67 0.36
CA LYS A 260 15.37 -11.73 -0.61
C LYS A 260 14.43 -10.57 -0.95
N THR A 261 14.99 -9.39 -1.05
CA THR A 261 14.39 -8.27 -1.75
C THR A 261 15.24 -7.95 -2.97
N ILE A 262 14.70 -8.13 -4.17
CA ILE A 262 15.31 -7.77 -5.44
C ILE A 262 14.66 -6.46 -5.87
N ILE A 263 15.45 -5.40 -5.95
CA ILE A 263 14.93 -4.07 -6.26
C ILE A 263 15.72 -3.39 -7.36
N GLY A 264 15.01 -2.79 -8.33
CA GLY A 264 15.60 -1.88 -9.31
C GLY A 264 16.07 -0.59 -8.62
N SER A 265 17.22 -0.08 -9.05
CA SER A 265 17.65 1.25 -8.64
C SER A 265 16.70 2.29 -9.23
N TYR A 266 16.63 3.47 -8.61
CA TYR A 266 15.82 4.60 -9.12
C TYR A 266 16.47 5.29 -10.33
N SER A 267 17.26 4.55 -11.12
CA SER A 267 17.92 5.02 -12.34
C SER A 267 17.36 4.37 -13.62
N ALA A 268 16.14 3.81 -13.54
CA ALA A 268 15.45 3.15 -14.66
C ALA A 268 16.26 2.06 -15.37
N ASN A 269 17.00 1.25 -14.60
CA ASN A 269 17.75 0.13 -15.16
C ASN A 269 16.81 -1.01 -15.58
N THR A 270 17.10 -1.61 -16.73
CA THR A 270 16.30 -2.66 -17.37
C THR A 270 16.93 -4.04 -17.22
N LEU A 271 16.09 -5.01 -16.85
CA LEU A 271 16.41 -6.43 -16.97
C LEU A 271 15.88 -6.95 -18.30
N TYR A 272 16.77 -7.46 -19.13
CA TYR A 272 16.42 -8.02 -20.45
C TYR A 272 16.28 -9.52 -20.36
N ASP A 273 15.09 -10.03 -20.69
CA ASP A 273 14.73 -11.45 -20.65
C ASP A 273 15.08 -12.16 -19.33
N PRO A 274 14.74 -11.56 -18.14
CA PRO A 274 15.04 -12.20 -16.87
C PRO A 274 14.21 -13.47 -16.67
N LYS A 275 14.80 -14.45 -15.98
CA LYS A 275 14.14 -15.70 -15.58
C LYS A 275 14.38 -15.98 -14.11
N PHE A 276 13.68 -15.29 -13.25
CA PHE A 276 13.71 -15.59 -11.80
C PHE A 276 12.82 -16.79 -11.49
N ARG A 277 13.33 -17.68 -10.65
CA ARG A 277 12.63 -18.87 -10.21
C ARG A 277 12.78 -19.10 -8.72
N THR A 278 11.71 -19.46 -8.03
CA THR A 278 11.72 -19.63 -6.57
C THR A 278 11.88 -21.09 -6.10
N ASP A 279 11.88 -22.08 -6.99
CA ASP A 279 12.27 -23.46 -6.67
C ASP A 279 13.50 -23.88 -7.49
N ASP A 280 14.13 -24.98 -7.10
CA ASP A 280 15.22 -25.57 -7.88
C ASP A 280 14.74 -26.83 -8.59
N TYR A 281 14.43 -26.66 -9.87
CA TYR A 281 13.99 -27.77 -10.70
C TYR A 281 15.04 -28.87 -10.83
N PHE A 282 16.32 -28.50 -10.88
CA PHE A 282 17.41 -29.46 -11.12
C PHE A 282 17.91 -30.12 -9.85
N GLN A 283 17.95 -29.41 -8.73
CA GLN A 283 18.49 -29.90 -7.47
C GLN A 283 17.43 -30.51 -6.53
N LYS A 284 16.15 -30.36 -6.85
CA LYS A 284 15.01 -30.88 -6.09
C LYS A 284 14.90 -30.35 -4.66
N GLU A 285 15.36 -29.11 -4.46
CA GLU A 285 15.30 -28.47 -3.18
C GLU A 285 13.92 -27.86 -2.89
N LYS A 286 13.68 -27.59 -1.62
CA LYS A 286 12.45 -26.91 -1.17
C LYS A 286 12.31 -25.56 -1.87
N PRO A 287 11.08 -25.15 -2.24
CA PRO A 287 10.79 -23.78 -2.69
C PRO A 287 11.26 -22.74 -1.68
N SER A 288 11.68 -21.59 -2.18
CA SER A 288 12.12 -20.46 -1.39
C SER A 288 10.98 -19.54 -1.05
N ASP A 289 10.93 -19.05 0.18
CA ASP A 289 9.85 -18.24 0.73
C ASP A 289 10.32 -16.82 1.10
N ASN A 290 9.35 -15.92 1.37
CA ASN A 290 9.61 -14.56 1.85
C ASN A 290 10.47 -13.73 0.88
N ILE A 291 9.96 -13.53 -0.34
CA ILE A 291 10.67 -12.84 -1.42
C ILE A 291 9.88 -11.61 -1.87
N ILE A 292 10.58 -10.51 -2.09
CA ILE A 292 10.06 -9.27 -2.64
C ILE A 292 10.77 -8.94 -3.95
N PHE A 293 10.00 -8.76 -5.03
CA PHE A 293 10.45 -8.15 -6.28
C PHE A 293 9.87 -6.73 -6.35
N LYS A 294 10.72 -5.72 -6.41
CA LYS A 294 10.25 -4.34 -6.29
C LYS A 294 10.93 -3.40 -7.27
N ASN A 295 10.17 -2.48 -7.84
CA ASN A 295 10.69 -1.41 -8.70
C ASN A 295 11.59 -1.93 -9.86
N LEU A 296 11.26 -3.07 -10.43
CA LEU A 296 11.99 -3.65 -11.55
C LEU A 296 11.39 -3.18 -12.87
N HIS A 297 12.25 -2.78 -13.80
CA HIS A 297 11.87 -2.62 -15.20
C HIS A 297 12.32 -3.87 -15.97
N VAL A 298 11.38 -4.60 -16.54
CA VAL A 298 11.57 -5.90 -17.18
C VAL A 298 11.14 -5.79 -18.64
N SER A 299 12.08 -6.02 -19.55
CA SER A 299 11.82 -6.10 -20.99
C SER A 299 11.95 -7.54 -21.46
N VAL A 300 10.86 -8.11 -21.98
CA VAL A 300 10.81 -9.47 -22.50
C VAL A 300 10.84 -9.43 -24.01
N GLY A 301 11.82 -10.11 -24.60
CA GLY A 301 12.07 -10.13 -26.04
C GLY A 301 11.83 -11.48 -26.71
N GLU A 302 12.84 -12.15 -27.09
CA GLU A 302 12.88 -13.17 -28.16
C GLU A 302 12.73 -14.63 -27.71
N VAL A 303 12.45 -14.90 -26.40
CA VAL A 303 12.47 -16.27 -25.89
C VAL A 303 11.07 -16.84 -25.81
N GLU A 304 10.85 -17.93 -26.51
CA GLU A 304 9.62 -18.71 -26.39
C GLU A 304 9.45 -19.29 -24.98
N ASP A 305 8.23 -19.40 -24.54
CA ASP A 305 7.82 -19.99 -23.23
C ASP A 305 8.45 -19.33 -21.99
N MET A 306 8.83 -18.06 -22.09
CA MET A 306 9.53 -17.36 -21.02
C MET A 306 8.59 -16.83 -19.95
N MET A 307 9.02 -16.98 -18.70
CA MET A 307 8.41 -16.36 -17.53
C MET A 307 9.44 -15.49 -16.82
N ALA A 308 9.21 -14.19 -16.78
CA ALA A 308 10.15 -13.27 -16.13
C ALA A 308 10.28 -13.57 -14.62
N ILE A 309 9.16 -13.93 -13.98
CA ILE A 309 9.13 -14.40 -12.59
C ILE A 309 8.26 -15.66 -12.52
N ALA A 310 8.87 -16.77 -12.11
CA ALA A 310 8.24 -18.06 -11.89
C ALA A 310 8.24 -18.39 -10.39
N VAL A 311 7.06 -18.36 -9.79
CA VAL A 311 6.84 -18.70 -8.38
C VAL A 311 6.32 -20.12 -8.30
N TYR A 312 7.15 -21.05 -7.83
CA TYR A 312 6.79 -22.46 -7.73
C TYR A 312 6.78 -22.94 -6.29
N GLY A 313 5.60 -23.22 -5.76
CA GLY A 313 5.39 -23.76 -4.41
C GLY A 313 5.74 -22.80 -3.26
N SER A 314 6.15 -21.61 -3.57
CA SER A 314 6.65 -20.60 -2.62
C SER A 314 5.53 -19.86 -1.91
N LYS A 315 5.82 -19.40 -0.70
CA LYS A 315 4.90 -18.66 0.15
C LYS A 315 5.47 -17.29 0.52
N ASN A 316 4.59 -16.33 0.80
CA ASN A 316 4.99 -14.97 1.16
C ASN A 316 5.81 -14.29 0.04
N ILE A 317 5.17 -14.07 -1.10
CA ILE A 317 5.76 -13.42 -2.28
C ILE A 317 5.04 -12.08 -2.52
N TRP A 318 5.82 -11.03 -2.68
CA TRP A 318 5.32 -9.71 -3.03
C TRP A 318 6.02 -9.18 -4.28
N ILE A 319 5.23 -8.83 -5.33
CA ILE A 319 5.72 -8.24 -6.57
C ILE A 319 5.11 -6.85 -6.70
N ASP A 320 5.93 -5.81 -6.60
CA ASP A 320 5.48 -4.45 -6.33
C ASP A 320 6.16 -3.39 -7.20
N HIS A 321 5.40 -2.44 -7.72
CA HIS A 321 5.90 -1.31 -8.54
C HIS A 321 6.85 -1.74 -9.66
N CYS A 322 6.64 -2.89 -10.28
CA CYS A 322 7.41 -3.33 -11.43
C CYS A 322 6.74 -2.94 -12.74
N THR A 323 7.54 -2.68 -13.77
CA THR A 323 7.07 -2.50 -15.14
C THR A 323 7.53 -3.69 -15.99
N PHE A 324 6.56 -4.38 -16.58
CA PHE A 324 6.80 -5.50 -17.50
C PHE A 324 6.35 -5.08 -18.89
N GLU A 325 7.23 -5.20 -19.86
CA GLU A 325 6.93 -4.89 -21.25
C GLU A 325 7.49 -5.94 -22.21
N SER A 326 6.90 -6.03 -23.39
CA SER A 326 7.35 -6.94 -24.45
C SER A 326 7.47 -6.21 -25.77
N SER A 327 8.57 -6.45 -26.48
CA SER A 327 8.77 -5.98 -27.84
C SER A 327 8.06 -6.86 -28.88
N LEU A 328 7.58 -8.04 -28.48
CA LEU A 328 6.93 -8.99 -29.37
C LEU A 328 5.50 -8.60 -29.72
N PRO A 329 5.00 -9.02 -30.91
CA PRO A 329 3.60 -8.81 -31.25
C PRO A 329 2.64 -9.46 -30.25
N ILE A 330 1.54 -8.80 -29.90
CA ILE A 330 0.56 -9.28 -28.92
C ILE A 330 -0.21 -10.53 -29.31
N TYR A 331 -0.15 -10.94 -30.59
CA TYR A 331 -0.82 -12.13 -31.09
C TYR A 331 0.04 -13.41 -31.02
N TYR A 332 1.23 -13.30 -30.45
CA TYR A 332 2.13 -14.46 -30.30
C TYR A 332 1.77 -15.16 -28.98
N ASP A 333 1.06 -16.27 -29.06
CA ASP A 333 0.59 -17.02 -27.87
C ASP A 333 1.64 -18.00 -27.31
N GLU A 334 2.73 -18.25 -28.05
CA GLU A 334 3.79 -19.17 -27.67
C GLU A 334 4.86 -18.55 -26.76
N VAL A 335 4.75 -17.28 -26.39
CA VAL A 335 5.82 -16.52 -25.70
C VAL A 335 5.65 -16.40 -24.18
N GLY A 336 5.13 -17.41 -23.52
CA GLY A 336 5.05 -17.45 -22.05
C GLY A 336 4.29 -16.30 -21.41
N LYS A 337 4.48 -16.13 -20.10
CA LYS A 337 3.79 -15.14 -19.25
C LYS A 337 4.79 -14.20 -18.59
N TYR A 338 4.38 -13.04 -18.13
CA TYR A 338 5.23 -12.23 -17.25
C TYR A 338 5.44 -12.91 -15.91
N ILE A 339 4.35 -13.38 -15.30
CA ILE A 339 4.39 -14.04 -14.00
C ILE A 339 3.62 -15.36 -14.07
N TRP A 340 4.25 -16.40 -13.56
CA TRP A 340 3.65 -17.73 -13.40
C TRP A 340 3.76 -18.18 -11.96
N VAL A 341 2.63 -18.42 -11.31
CA VAL A 341 2.53 -18.89 -9.93
C VAL A 341 1.91 -20.28 -9.94
N ASN A 342 2.67 -21.31 -9.59
CA ASN A 342 2.21 -22.68 -9.74
C ASN A 342 2.81 -23.61 -8.67
N THR A 343 2.28 -24.81 -8.55
CA THR A 343 2.83 -25.87 -7.71
C THR A 343 4.25 -26.22 -8.14
N SER A 344 5.15 -26.39 -7.21
CA SER A 344 6.46 -26.95 -7.48
C SER A 344 6.31 -28.42 -7.93
N SER A 345 6.79 -28.73 -9.12
CA SER A 345 6.73 -30.10 -9.67
C SER A 345 7.53 -31.09 -8.81
N TYR A 346 8.51 -30.59 -8.09
CA TYR A 346 9.42 -31.38 -7.26
C TYR A 346 8.94 -31.53 -5.83
N ALA A 347 8.79 -30.41 -5.12
CA ALA A 347 8.40 -30.39 -3.72
C ALA A 347 6.94 -30.82 -3.51
N LYS A 348 6.11 -30.79 -4.58
CA LYS A 348 4.66 -30.98 -4.51
C LYS A 348 3.98 -29.99 -3.55
N GLU A 349 4.63 -28.84 -3.33
CA GLU A 349 4.09 -27.75 -2.55
C GLU A 349 3.33 -26.76 -3.44
N ASN A 350 2.20 -26.28 -2.95
CA ASN A 350 1.44 -25.23 -3.60
C ASN A 350 1.98 -23.86 -3.22
N PRO A 351 2.01 -22.90 -4.17
CA PRO A 351 2.27 -21.51 -3.83
C PRO A 351 1.11 -20.97 -3.00
N ASP A 352 1.42 -20.04 -2.08
CA ASP A 352 0.41 -19.44 -1.24
C ASP A 352 0.85 -18.04 -0.75
N PHE A 353 -0.12 -17.19 -0.38
CA PHE A 353 0.16 -15.87 0.17
C PHE A 353 0.98 -14.97 -0.77
N VAL A 354 0.48 -14.85 -2.01
CA VAL A 354 1.09 -14.02 -3.05
C VAL A 354 0.32 -12.71 -3.22
N SER A 355 1.02 -11.57 -3.22
CA SER A 355 0.46 -10.27 -3.58
C SER A 355 1.20 -9.66 -4.75
N ILE A 356 0.44 -9.17 -5.75
CA ILE A 356 0.96 -8.50 -6.95
C ILE A 356 0.30 -7.12 -7.02
N SER A 357 1.08 -6.05 -6.77
CA SER A 357 0.53 -4.72 -6.56
C SER A 357 1.29 -3.62 -7.28
N TYR A 358 0.57 -2.59 -7.69
CA TYR A 358 1.12 -1.36 -8.28
C TYR A 358 2.04 -1.59 -9.50
N ASN A 359 1.87 -2.69 -10.23
CA ASN A 359 2.68 -2.97 -11.41
C ASN A 359 2.04 -2.43 -12.70
N VAL A 360 2.87 -2.22 -13.72
CA VAL A 360 2.42 -2.04 -15.10
C VAL A 360 2.77 -3.30 -15.89
N PHE A 361 1.77 -3.89 -16.53
CA PHE A 361 1.91 -4.99 -17.48
C PHE A 361 1.55 -4.47 -18.86
N ASN A 362 2.51 -4.47 -19.79
CA ASN A 362 2.36 -3.84 -21.09
C ASN A 362 2.61 -4.83 -22.22
N ARG A 363 1.62 -4.95 -23.12
CA ARG A 363 1.78 -5.55 -24.44
C ARG A 363 2.22 -7.02 -24.47
N LYS A 364 1.35 -7.97 -24.05
CA LYS A 364 1.61 -9.40 -24.14
C LYS A 364 0.33 -10.21 -24.34
N PHE A 365 0.44 -11.39 -24.95
CA PHE A 365 -0.72 -12.27 -25.07
C PHE A 365 -1.15 -12.83 -23.72
N TRP A 366 -0.23 -13.39 -22.93
CA TRP A 366 -0.49 -13.86 -21.57
C TRP A 366 0.21 -12.98 -20.52
N GLY A 367 -0.53 -12.44 -19.59
CA GLY A 367 -0.01 -11.60 -18.52
C GLY A 367 0.51 -12.40 -17.34
N LEU A 368 -0.40 -12.81 -16.45
CA LEU A 368 -0.06 -13.56 -15.25
C LEU A 368 -1.12 -14.64 -14.95
N ALA A 369 -0.65 -15.75 -14.37
CA ALA A 369 -1.55 -16.85 -14.02
C ALA A 369 -1.13 -17.55 -12.73
N PHE A 370 -2.15 -18.02 -12.00
CA PHE A 370 -2.03 -18.72 -10.74
C PHE A 370 -2.63 -20.12 -10.88
N GLY A 371 -1.83 -21.14 -10.55
CA GLY A 371 -2.30 -22.52 -10.40
C GLY A 371 -3.14 -23.04 -11.55
N ALA A 372 -2.80 -22.73 -12.82
CA ALA A 372 -3.61 -23.12 -13.98
C ALA A 372 -3.75 -24.63 -14.13
N ASP A 373 -2.74 -25.39 -13.65
CA ASP A 373 -2.63 -26.82 -13.86
C ASP A 373 -2.68 -27.62 -12.53
N THR A 374 -3.08 -26.99 -11.40
CA THR A 374 -2.99 -27.62 -10.08
C THR A 374 -4.30 -27.74 -9.34
N THR A 375 -4.37 -28.76 -8.50
CA THR A 375 -5.41 -28.94 -7.48
C THR A 375 -4.80 -28.59 -6.12
N GLY A 376 -5.29 -27.55 -5.43
CA GLY A 376 -4.81 -27.18 -4.11
C GLY A 376 -5.04 -25.71 -3.78
N GLU A 377 -4.85 -25.34 -2.53
CA GLU A 377 -5.02 -23.95 -2.13
C GLU A 377 -3.90 -23.08 -2.69
N ASN A 378 -4.27 -21.93 -3.20
CA ASN A 378 -3.41 -20.90 -3.72
C ASN A 378 -4.10 -19.57 -3.42
N ARG A 379 -3.72 -18.93 -2.32
CA ARG A 379 -4.32 -17.67 -1.87
C ARG A 379 -3.51 -16.49 -2.40
N ALA A 380 -4.13 -15.67 -3.23
CA ALA A 380 -3.45 -14.55 -3.87
C ALA A 380 -4.28 -13.26 -3.89
N SER A 381 -3.60 -12.12 -4.03
CA SER A 381 -4.21 -10.81 -4.23
C SER A 381 -3.53 -10.07 -5.38
N VAL A 382 -4.34 -9.44 -6.25
CA VAL A 382 -3.86 -8.66 -7.41
C VAL A 382 -4.55 -7.30 -7.38
N MET A 383 -3.77 -6.22 -7.12
CA MET A 383 -4.38 -4.92 -6.84
C MET A 383 -3.53 -3.73 -7.31
N TYR A 384 -4.20 -2.65 -7.66
CA TYR A 384 -3.62 -1.37 -8.09
C TYR A 384 -2.68 -1.51 -9.30
N ASN A 385 -2.85 -2.56 -10.12
CA ASN A 385 -2.04 -2.76 -11.31
C ASN A 385 -2.70 -2.11 -12.53
N LYS A 386 -1.85 -1.74 -13.48
CA LYS A 386 -2.26 -1.29 -14.80
C LYS A 386 -1.94 -2.36 -15.84
N PHE A 387 -2.96 -2.86 -16.53
CA PHE A 387 -2.83 -3.83 -17.61
C PHE A 387 -3.12 -3.15 -18.95
N VAL A 388 -2.10 -3.02 -19.79
CA VAL A 388 -2.19 -2.36 -21.09
C VAL A 388 -2.01 -3.40 -22.19
N SER A 389 -3.06 -3.63 -22.97
CA SER A 389 -3.03 -4.61 -24.09
C SER A 389 -2.51 -5.99 -23.68
N ILE A 390 -2.92 -6.47 -22.49
CA ILE A 390 -2.74 -7.87 -22.11
C ILE A 390 -3.95 -8.64 -22.59
N VAL A 391 -3.76 -9.52 -23.56
CA VAL A 391 -4.86 -10.17 -24.30
C VAL A 391 -5.60 -11.16 -23.40
N ASN A 392 -4.89 -11.96 -22.63
CA ASN A 392 -5.46 -13.05 -21.85
C ASN A 392 -4.70 -13.23 -20.53
N ARG A 393 -5.36 -13.71 -19.47
CA ARG A 393 -4.74 -14.03 -18.16
C ARG A 393 -4.12 -12.81 -17.49
N ALA A 394 -4.94 -11.92 -17.00
CA ALA A 394 -4.52 -10.71 -16.30
C ALA A 394 -5.37 -10.41 -15.04
N PRO A 395 -5.55 -11.34 -14.09
CA PRO A 395 -4.97 -12.69 -13.95
C PRO A 395 -5.85 -13.84 -14.45
N GLN A 396 -5.27 -15.04 -14.59
CA GLN A 396 -5.98 -16.30 -14.52
C GLN A 396 -5.79 -16.94 -13.16
N LEU A 397 -6.83 -17.51 -12.57
CA LEU A 397 -6.75 -18.45 -11.47
C LEU A 397 -7.30 -19.81 -11.92
N GLY A 398 -6.49 -20.85 -11.84
CA GLY A 398 -6.92 -22.23 -12.15
C GLY A 398 -7.69 -22.86 -11.00
N ASN A 399 -7.14 -22.75 -9.78
CA ASN A 399 -7.72 -23.25 -8.54
C ASN A 399 -7.22 -22.41 -7.36
N GLY A 400 -8.01 -22.28 -6.29
CA GLY A 400 -7.66 -21.53 -5.08
C GLY A 400 -8.52 -20.28 -4.87
N THR A 401 -8.01 -19.33 -4.11
CA THR A 401 -8.73 -18.12 -3.68
C THR A 401 -8.00 -16.86 -4.14
N LEU A 402 -8.69 -15.99 -4.88
CA LEU A 402 -8.12 -14.77 -5.44
C LEU A 402 -8.96 -13.54 -5.12
N HIS A 403 -8.34 -12.54 -4.49
CA HIS A 403 -8.88 -11.20 -4.41
C HIS A 403 -8.26 -10.32 -5.50
N VAL A 404 -9.08 -9.90 -6.45
CA VAL A 404 -8.69 -8.93 -7.50
C VAL A 404 -9.38 -7.62 -7.18
N TYR A 405 -8.63 -6.54 -6.99
CA TYR A 405 -9.26 -5.25 -6.69
C TYR A 405 -8.46 -4.05 -7.17
N ASN A 406 -9.17 -3.01 -7.53
CA ASN A 406 -8.56 -1.75 -7.96
C ASN A 406 -7.48 -1.91 -9.03
N ASN A 407 -7.75 -2.67 -10.09
CA ASN A 407 -6.89 -2.71 -11.26
C ASN A 407 -7.52 -1.92 -12.42
N TYR A 408 -6.68 -1.34 -13.24
CA TYR A 408 -7.05 -0.67 -14.47
C TYR A 408 -6.62 -1.48 -15.70
N TYR A 409 -7.59 -1.86 -16.51
CA TYR A 409 -7.40 -2.64 -17.73
C TYR A 409 -7.74 -1.79 -18.95
N VAL A 410 -6.80 -1.68 -19.91
CA VAL A 410 -7.03 -0.95 -21.15
C VAL A 410 -6.51 -1.71 -22.36
N ARG A 411 -7.37 -1.88 -23.35
CA ARG A 411 -7.08 -2.54 -24.63
C ARG A 411 -6.73 -1.51 -25.71
N ASN A 412 -5.47 -1.08 -25.79
CA ASN A 412 -5.01 -0.16 -26.84
C ASN A 412 -4.77 -0.87 -28.19
N GLU A 413 -4.48 -2.17 -28.16
CA GLU A 413 -4.25 -3.00 -29.33
C GLU A 413 -5.18 -4.23 -29.27
N THR A 414 -5.65 -4.69 -30.43
CA THR A 414 -6.52 -5.87 -30.55
C THR A 414 -5.73 -7.09 -30.98
N SER A 415 -6.04 -8.25 -30.40
CA SER A 415 -5.53 -9.54 -30.87
C SER A 415 -6.38 -10.06 -32.02
N ILE A 416 -5.76 -10.83 -32.90
CA ILE A 416 -6.44 -11.59 -33.96
C ILE A 416 -7.00 -12.92 -33.46
N TYR A 417 -6.63 -13.37 -32.24
CA TYR A 417 -7.11 -14.59 -31.60
C TYR A 417 -8.25 -14.24 -30.65
N ASN A 418 -9.42 -14.81 -30.90
CA ASN A 418 -10.67 -14.30 -30.37
C ASN A 418 -11.45 -15.27 -29.49
N ASP A 419 -11.09 -16.56 -29.45
CA ASP A 419 -11.86 -17.55 -28.71
C ASP A 419 -11.32 -17.75 -27.28
N GLY A 420 -12.18 -17.45 -26.29
CA GLY A 420 -11.92 -17.72 -24.87
C GLY A 420 -10.88 -16.85 -24.19
N VAL A 421 -10.54 -15.70 -24.80
CA VAL A 421 -9.65 -14.72 -24.16
C VAL A 421 -10.42 -13.86 -23.14
N ALA A 422 -9.81 -13.64 -21.97
CA ALA A 422 -10.36 -12.76 -20.96
C ALA A 422 -9.25 -12.18 -20.09
N SER A 423 -9.49 -10.96 -19.55
CA SER A 423 -8.58 -10.39 -18.57
C SER A 423 -8.60 -11.19 -17.27
N ILE A 424 -9.72 -11.24 -16.58
CA ILE A 424 -9.87 -12.11 -15.40
C ILE A 424 -10.44 -13.45 -15.84
N LYS A 425 -9.68 -14.53 -15.61
CA LYS A 425 -10.11 -15.88 -16.01
C LYS A 425 -10.17 -16.80 -14.80
N CYS A 426 -11.41 -17.24 -14.49
CA CYS A 426 -11.66 -18.12 -13.35
C CYS A 426 -11.80 -19.57 -13.87
N GLY A 427 -10.78 -20.39 -13.61
CA GLY A 427 -10.76 -21.81 -13.96
C GLY A 427 -11.53 -22.66 -12.95
N SER A 428 -11.68 -23.96 -13.27
CA SER A 428 -12.42 -24.91 -12.43
C SER A 428 -11.80 -25.01 -11.02
N GLY A 429 -12.57 -24.70 -9.98
CA GLY A 429 -12.12 -24.65 -8.59
C GLY A 429 -11.66 -23.27 -8.10
N ALA A 430 -11.68 -22.25 -8.96
CA ALA A 430 -11.35 -20.89 -8.59
C ALA A 430 -12.48 -20.26 -7.75
N VAL A 431 -12.08 -19.58 -6.66
CA VAL A 431 -12.92 -18.70 -5.83
C VAL A 431 -12.39 -17.29 -5.98
N VAL A 432 -13.13 -16.43 -6.73
CA VAL A 432 -12.64 -15.09 -7.06
C VAL A 432 -13.58 -14.02 -6.55
N TYR A 433 -13.04 -13.07 -5.80
CA TYR A 433 -13.71 -11.84 -5.39
C TYR A 433 -13.08 -10.66 -6.12
N SER A 434 -13.87 -9.96 -6.94
CA SER A 434 -13.49 -8.79 -7.72
C SER A 434 -14.08 -7.53 -7.08
N ASP A 435 -13.29 -6.46 -6.93
CA ASP A 435 -13.75 -5.22 -6.30
C ASP A 435 -13.18 -3.99 -7.04
N ALA A 436 -14.07 -3.14 -7.54
CA ALA A 436 -13.77 -1.85 -8.15
C ALA A 436 -12.69 -1.88 -9.26
N GLN A 437 -12.85 -2.78 -10.23
CA GLN A 437 -12.04 -2.79 -11.45
C GLN A 437 -12.48 -1.71 -12.43
N ARG A 438 -11.56 -1.23 -13.28
CA ARG A 438 -11.86 -0.39 -14.42
C ARG A 438 -11.44 -1.04 -15.72
N PHE A 439 -12.40 -1.32 -16.63
CA PHE A 439 -12.17 -1.91 -17.95
C PHE A 439 -12.43 -0.87 -19.04
N GLU A 440 -11.47 -0.70 -19.97
CA GLU A 440 -11.59 0.23 -21.09
C GLU A 440 -11.17 -0.39 -22.43
N LYS A 441 -11.86 0.00 -23.49
CA LYS A 441 -11.62 -0.39 -24.88
C LYS A 441 -11.76 -1.90 -25.16
N TYR A 442 -12.65 -2.55 -24.41
CA TYR A 442 -13.03 -3.95 -24.66
C TYR A 442 -14.04 -4.00 -25.81
N ARG A 443 -13.56 -4.33 -27.00
CA ARG A 443 -14.38 -4.32 -28.21
C ARG A 443 -15.30 -5.52 -28.27
N LYS A 444 -16.56 -5.25 -28.68
CA LYS A 444 -17.56 -6.22 -29.09
C LYS A 444 -17.75 -6.07 -30.60
N GLU A 445 -17.14 -6.94 -31.40
CA GLU A 445 -17.32 -6.90 -32.84
C GLU A 445 -18.60 -7.61 -33.27
N SER A 446 -19.26 -7.10 -34.34
CA SER A 446 -20.45 -7.70 -34.95
C SER A 446 -20.21 -9.09 -35.59
N SER A 447 -18.94 -9.49 -35.68
CA SER A 447 -18.49 -10.78 -36.21
C SER A 447 -18.51 -11.95 -35.21
N GLY A 448 -18.93 -11.71 -33.96
CA GLY A 448 -19.00 -12.73 -32.92
C GLY A 448 -17.70 -12.94 -32.12
N TYR A 449 -16.67 -12.09 -32.31
CA TYR A 449 -15.43 -12.11 -31.59
C TYR A 449 -15.51 -11.15 -30.40
N TRP A 450 -15.21 -11.66 -29.19
CA TRP A 450 -15.39 -10.92 -27.94
C TRP A 450 -14.10 -10.85 -27.15
N ASP A 451 -13.61 -9.65 -26.84
CA ASP A 451 -12.72 -9.44 -25.73
C ASP A 451 -13.58 -9.45 -24.45
N ASN A 452 -13.45 -10.49 -23.64
CA ASN A 452 -14.17 -10.57 -22.38
C ASN A 452 -13.38 -9.88 -21.26
N GLU A 453 -14.07 -9.12 -20.43
CA GLU A 453 -13.51 -8.62 -19.19
C GLU A 453 -13.24 -9.80 -18.23
N VAL A 454 -14.22 -10.69 -18.09
CA VAL A 454 -14.15 -11.84 -17.18
C VAL A 454 -14.76 -13.08 -17.84
N THR A 455 -14.13 -14.24 -17.63
CA THR A 455 -14.74 -15.56 -17.91
C THR A 455 -14.70 -16.43 -16.65
N VAL A 456 -15.77 -17.21 -16.43
CA VAL A 456 -15.93 -18.05 -15.25
C VAL A 456 -16.33 -19.46 -15.68
N ASP A 457 -15.50 -20.45 -15.35
CA ASP A 457 -15.80 -21.87 -15.61
C ASP A 457 -16.98 -22.35 -14.74
N SER A 458 -17.66 -23.39 -15.18
CA SER A 458 -18.87 -23.89 -14.51
C SER A 458 -18.68 -24.32 -13.05
N ASN A 459 -17.48 -24.74 -12.67
CA ASN A 459 -17.14 -25.16 -11.31
C ASN A 459 -16.39 -24.08 -10.51
N ALA A 460 -16.28 -22.87 -11.06
CA ALA A 460 -15.72 -21.72 -10.36
C ALA A 460 -16.82 -20.88 -9.69
N SER A 461 -16.43 -20.06 -8.73
CA SER A 461 -17.28 -19.06 -8.13
C SER A 461 -16.67 -17.67 -8.26
N PHE A 462 -17.50 -16.69 -8.59
CA PHE A 462 -17.08 -15.31 -8.83
C PHE A 462 -18.07 -14.32 -8.22
N LYS A 463 -17.58 -13.21 -7.72
CA LYS A 463 -18.39 -12.08 -7.32
C LYS A 463 -17.67 -10.80 -7.69
N ASP A 464 -18.39 -9.85 -8.25
CA ASP A 464 -17.90 -8.49 -8.49
C ASP A 464 -18.63 -7.47 -7.65
N VAL A 465 -17.91 -6.43 -7.23
CA VAL A 465 -18.44 -5.30 -6.46
C VAL A 465 -17.89 -3.99 -7.00
N GLY A 466 -18.75 -3.21 -7.65
CA GLY A 466 -18.44 -1.82 -8.01
C GLY A 466 -17.45 -1.61 -9.14
N SER A 467 -17.25 -2.59 -10.02
CA SER A 467 -16.44 -2.42 -11.24
C SER A 467 -17.20 -1.68 -12.34
N TYR A 468 -16.44 -1.08 -13.27
CA TYR A 468 -16.99 -0.33 -14.41
C TYR A 468 -16.31 -0.71 -15.72
N THR A 469 -17.08 -0.64 -16.83
CA THR A 469 -16.61 -0.90 -18.19
C THR A 469 -17.13 0.16 -19.17
N ASP A 470 -16.40 0.41 -20.26
CA ASP A 470 -16.87 1.25 -21.37
C ASP A 470 -17.65 0.45 -22.43
N LYS A 471 -17.76 -0.87 -22.28
CA LYS A 471 -18.40 -1.80 -23.25
C LYS A 471 -17.83 -1.66 -24.68
N GLY A 472 -16.59 -1.16 -24.80
CA GLY A 472 -15.93 -0.94 -26.10
C GLY A 472 -16.40 0.31 -26.83
N GLU A 473 -17.22 1.14 -26.25
CA GLU A 473 -17.63 2.43 -26.80
C GLU A 473 -16.52 3.47 -26.56
N THR A 474 -16.09 4.17 -27.59
CA THR A 474 -15.07 5.26 -27.48
C THR A 474 -15.44 6.45 -28.35
N PRO A 475 -15.49 7.67 -27.80
CA PRO A 475 -15.34 8.02 -26.38
C PRO A 475 -16.63 7.78 -25.58
N VAL A 476 -16.52 7.24 -24.38
CA VAL A 476 -17.64 7.13 -23.43
C VAL A 476 -17.56 8.30 -22.45
N SER A 477 -18.60 9.12 -22.41
CA SER A 477 -18.70 10.21 -21.46
C SER A 477 -18.94 9.72 -20.01
N THR A 478 -19.62 8.60 -19.88
CA THR A 478 -19.95 7.94 -18.60
C THR A 478 -19.84 6.44 -18.77
N PRO A 479 -18.94 5.75 -18.07
CA PRO A 479 -18.82 4.30 -18.14
C PRO A 479 -20.01 3.62 -17.48
N TYR A 480 -20.24 2.37 -17.86
CA TYR A 480 -21.32 1.54 -17.34
C TYR A 480 -20.84 0.73 -16.12
N ALA A 481 -21.73 0.51 -15.17
CA ALA A 481 -21.48 -0.50 -14.14
C ALA A 481 -21.23 -1.87 -14.81
N TYR A 482 -20.21 -2.59 -14.36
CA TYR A 482 -19.91 -3.91 -14.88
C TYR A 482 -20.95 -4.93 -14.39
N GLU A 483 -21.43 -5.74 -15.30
CA GLU A 483 -22.35 -6.83 -15.00
C GLU A 483 -21.60 -8.16 -15.09
N ALA A 484 -21.44 -8.85 -13.96
CA ALA A 484 -20.76 -10.14 -13.89
C ALA A 484 -21.49 -11.21 -14.75
N PRO A 485 -20.74 -12.16 -15.36
CA PRO A 485 -21.35 -13.25 -16.08
C PRO A 485 -22.20 -14.12 -15.14
N SER A 486 -23.20 -14.80 -15.71
CA SER A 486 -24.03 -15.76 -14.95
C SER A 486 -23.13 -16.92 -14.45
N CYS A 487 -22.95 -17.04 -13.15
CA CYS A 487 -22.07 -18.04 -12.53
C CYS A 487 -22.48 -18.29 -11.06
N THR A 488 -21.83 -19.24 -10.41
CA THR A 488 -21.93 -19.41 -8.96
C THR A 488 -21.30 -18.19 -8.26
N VAL A 489 -22.07 -17.54 -7.39
CA VAL A 489 -21.58 -16.40 -6.61
C VAL A 489 -20.84 -16.90 -5.38
N THR A 490 -19.58 -16.48 -5.22
CA THR A 490 -18.81 -16.83 -4.01
C THR A 490 -19.40 -16.17 -2.76
N THR A 491 -19.41 -16.91 -1.67
CA THR A 491 -19.75 -16.42 -0.32
C THR A 491 -18.52 -15.93 0.43
N TRP A 492 -17.31 -16.28 -0.04
CA TRP A 492 -16.07 -15.79 0.56
C TRP A 492 -15.96 -14.27 0.42
N ASN A 493 -15.46 -13.61 1.47
CA ASN A 493 -15.22 -12.18 1.52
C ASN A 493 -13.80 -11.91 2.03
N PRO A 494 -12.97 -11.15 1.31
CA PRO A 494 -11.59 -10.84 1.72
C PRO A 494 -11.46 -10.20 3.11
N SER A 495 -12.48 -9.47 3.58
CA SER A 495 -12.48 -8.90 4.93
C SER A 495 -12.46 -9.93 6.05
N SER A 496 -12.70 -11.20 5.77
CA SER A 496 -12.46 -12.27 6.76
C SER A 496 -10.99 -12.51 7.03
N ASN A 497 -10.11 -12.08 6.14
CA ASN A 497 -8.67 -12.36 6.20
C ASN A 497 -7.82 -11.12 6.51
N TYR A 498 -8.11 -9.95 5.93
CA TYR A 498 -7.30 -8.74 6.08
C TYR A 498 -8.08 -7.47 5.78
N ASP A 499 -7.54 -6.34 6.23
CA ASP A 499 -8.02 -5.00 5.88
C ASP A 499 -7.56 -4.62 4.47
N TYR A 500 -8.39 -3.87 3.72
CA TYR A 500 -8.01 -3.34 2.43
C TYR A 500 -8.70 -2.02 2.10
N LYS A 501 -8.12 -1.28 1.18
CA LYS A 501 -8.59 0.05 0.75
C LYS A 501 -9.11 -0.02 -0.67
N ILE A 502 -10.14 0.73 -0.99
CA ILE A 502 -10.75 0.78 -2.32
C ILE A 502 -10.82 2.22 -2.80
N ILE A 503 -10.29 2.46 -4.00
CA ILE A 503 -10.54 3.64 -4.81
C ILE A 503 -11.73 3.34 -5.73
N SER A 504 -12.59 4.32 -5.97
CA SER A 504 -13.71 4.14 -6.90
C SER A 504 -13.23 3.77 -8.31
N ALA A 505 -13.95 2.88 -8.97
CA ALA A 505 -13.65 2.52 -10.36
C ALA A 505 -14.05 3.60 -11.37
N TYR A 506 -14.81 4.61 -10.94
CA TYR A 506 -15.24 5.73 -11.75
C TYR A 506 -15.46 6.99 -10.90
N GLY A 507 -15.17 8.16 -11.46
CA GLY A 507 -15.38 9.47 -10.85
C GLY A 507 -14.11 10.33 -10.87
N SER A 508 -14.05 11.34 -10.01
CA SER A 508 -12.82 12.11 -9.77
C SER A 508 -11.86 11.30 -8.90
N ASN A 509 -10.57 11.32 -9.23
CA ASN A 509 -9.53 10.53 -8.56
C ASN A 509 -9.87 9.02 -8.53
N ASP A 510 -10.30 8.49 -9.66
CA ASP A 510 -10.64 7.07 -9.79
C ASP A 510 -9.39 6.19 -9.97
N ILE A 511 -9.60 4.87 -9.97
CA ILE A 511 -8.50 3.91 -10.10
C ILE A 511 -7.74 4.03 -11.43
N LYS A 512 -8.36 4.49 -12.51
CA LYS A 512 -7.69 4.77 -13.78
C LYS A 512 -6.63 5.86 -13.61
N GLU A 513 -7.03 6.99 -13.00
CA GLU A 513 -6.10 8.09 -12.73
C GLU A 513 -4.99 7.65 -11.78
N PHE A 514 -5.36 6.96 -10.71
CA PHE A 514 -4.40 6.44 -9.74
C PHE A 514 -3.37 5.50 -10.38
N CYS A 515 -3.80 4.49 -11.14
CA CYS A 515 -2.87 3.55 -11.79
C CYS A 515 -2.02 4.22 -12.86
N ASN A 516 -2.55 5.22 -13.59
CA ASN A 516 -1.76 5.96 -14.56
C ASN A 516 -0.62 6.76 -13.93
N ASN A 517 -0.82 7.25 -12.72
CA ASN A 517 0.14 8.10 -12.02
C ASN A 517 1.14 7.32 -11.14
N TYR A 518 0.72 6.17 -10.59
CA TYR A 518 1.44 5.54 -9.49
C TYR A 518 1.77 4.05 -9.69
N SER A 519 1.30 3.38 -10.75
CA SER A 519 1.70 2.00 -11.03
C SER A 519 2.96 1.95 -11.89
N GLY A 520 3.78 0.93 -11.66
CA GLY A 520 5.02 0.67 -12.40
C GLY A 520 6.28 1.11 -11.68
N ALA A 521 7.42 0.78 -12.27
CA ALA A 521 8.73 1.16 -11.78
C ALA A 521 8.93 2.68 -11.84
N VAL A 522 9.48 3.23 -10.78
CA VAL A 522 9.70 4.67 -10.60
C VAL A 522 11.18 5.03 -10.57
N THR A 523 11.50 6.29 -10.88
CA THR A 523 12.87 6.81 -10.95
C THR A 523 13.30 7.58 -9.70
N SER A 524 12.45 7.62 -8.67
CA SER A 524 12.78 8.20 -7.36
C SER A 524 12.01 7.45 -6.28
N PHE A 525 12.63 7.26 -5.11
CA PHE A 525 11.96 6.67 -3.95
C PHE A 525 10.74 7.49 -3.51
N ASP A 526 10.81 8.80 -3.61
CA ASP A 526 9.71 9.70 -3.24
C ASP A 526 8.47 9.53 -4.15
N ASN A 527 8.65 8.91 -5.32
CA ASN A 527 7.57 8.60 -6.25
C ASN A 527 6.92 7.24 -5.99
N LEU A 528 7.49 6.39 -5.10
CA LEU A 528 6.80 5.20 -4.64
C LEU A 528 5.58 5.61 -3.82
N LYS A 529 4.41 5.36 -4.37
CA LYS A 529 3.15 5.80 -3.78
C LYS A 529 2.27 4.62 -3.45
N TYR A 530 1.87 4.54 -2.19
CA TYR A 530 0.86 3.62 -1.71
C TYR A 530 -0.39 4.36 -1.27
N ILE A 531 -1.55 3.78 -1.53
CA ILE A 531 -2.83 4.35 -1.10
C ILE A 531 -2.87 4.45 0.42
N ASN A 532 -3.16 5.64 0.94
CA ASN A 532 -3.40 5.85 2.37
C ASN A 532 -4.90 5.88 2.70
N HIS A 533 -5.24 5.98 3.99
CA HIS A 533 -6.64 6.00 4.44
C HIS A 533 -7.42 7.22 3.94
N SER A 534 -6.76 8.36 3.75
CA SER A 534 -7.42 9.60 3.31
C SER A 534 -7.68 9.64 1.80
N GLU A 535 -7.02 8.79 1.02
CA GLU A 535 -7.15 8.73 -0.44
C GLU A 535 -8.15 7.66 -0.90
N CYS A 536 -8.43 6.65 -0.07
CA CYS A 536 -9.40 5.63 -0.44
C CYS A 536 -10.84 6.13 -0.28
N ASN A 537 -11.71 5.67 -1.17
CA ASN A 537 -13.15 5.95 -1.09
C ASN A 537 -13.85 5.04 -0.08
N ARG A 538 -13.30 3.86 0.15
CA ARG A 538 -13.82 2.88 1.10
C ARG A 538 -12.66 2.11 1.75
N TYR A 539 -12.64 2.12 3.08
CA TYR A 539 -11.80 1.22 3.87
C TYR A 539 -12.64 0.03 4.33
N VAL A 540 -12.17 -1.17 4.05
CA VAL A 540 -12.84 -2.41 4.46
C VAL A 540 -12.02 -3.03 5.58
N SER A 541 -12.56 -2.97 6.79
CA SER A 541 -11.93 -3.55 7.97
C SER A 541 -12.12 -5.06 8.00
N LYS A 542 -11.13 -5.76 8.53
CA LYS A 542 -11.24 -7.19 8.81
C LYS A 542 -12.40 -7.45 9.78
N SER A 543 -13.32 -8.32 9.38
CA SER A 543 -14.38 -8.80 10.29
C SER A 543 -13.75 -9.72 11.32
N VAL A 544 -13.76 -9.30 12.59
CA VAL A 544 -13.22 -10.09 13.70
C VAL A 544 -14.19 -11.23 14.01
N SER A 545 -14.08 -12.33 13.29
CA SER A 545 -14.58 -13.63 13.72
C SER A 545 -13.39 -14.57 13.97
N SER A 546 -12.42 -14.12 14.74
CA SER A 546 -11.31 -14.99 15.18
C SER A 546 -11.71 -15.67 16.47
N PRO A 547 -11.51 -17.00 16.62
CA PRO A 547 -11.61 -17.69 17.90
C PRO A 547 -10.54 -17.26 18.91
N PHE A 548 -9.58 -16.43 18.51
CA PHE A 548 -8.63 -15.81 19.41
C PHE A 548 -9.23 -14.49 19.93
N THR A 549 -10.04 -14.61 20.99
CA THR A 549 -10.34 -13.47 21.86
C THR A 549 -9.04 -13.03 22.51
N PHE A 550 -8.45 -11.97 21.96
CA PHE A 550 -7.43 -11.23 22.70
C PHE A 550 -8.14 -10.55 23.88
N ASN A 551 -8.07 -11.20 25.06
CA ASN A 551 -8.50 -10.58 26.31
C ASN A 551 -7.49 -9.48 26.69
N TYR A 552 -7.40 -8.46 25.85
CA TYR A 552 -6.69 -7.24 26.16
C TYR A 552 -7.74 -6.12 26.26
N THR A 553 -8.24 -5.92 27.46
CA THR A 553 -9.00 -4.72 27.79
C THR A 553 -8.01 -3.60 28.02
N ASP A 554 -7.89 -2.72 27.03
CA ASP A 554 -7.31 -1.39 27.24
C ASP A 554 -8.24 -0.66 28.21
N LYS A 555 -7.87 -0.58 29.49
CA LYS A 555 -8.73 -0.01 30.54
C LYS A 555 -8.90 1.50 30.45
N SER A 556 -8.35 2.16 29.43
CA SER A 556 -8.46 3.60 29.26
C SER A 556 -9.56 4.06 28.30
N ASP A 557 -10.17 3.15 27.54
CA ASP A 557 -11.34 3.47 26.71
C ASP A 557 -12.61 2.92 27.38
N ASN A 558 -13.24 3.72 28.24
CA ASN A 558 -14.60 3.49 28.69
C ASN A 558 -15.58 3.74 27.53
N GLY A 559 -15.75 2.71 26.70
CA GLY A 559 -16.71 2.68 25.61
C GLY A 559 -17.03 1.23 25.28
N GLU A 560 -18.17 0.76 25.74
CA GLU A 560 -18.69 -0.58 25.49
C GLU A 560 -18.68 -0.90 23.99
N ASP A 561 -17.84 -1.88 23.60
CA ASP A 561 -17.91 -2.50 22.28
C ASP A 561 -18.91 -3.67 22.36
N THR A 562 -20.15 -3.40 22.03
CA THR A 562 -21.13 -4.44 21.72
C THR A 562 -21.32 -4.53 20.22
N SER A 563 -20.65 -5.54 19.67
CA SER A 563 -20.94 -6.30 18.45
C SER A 563 -22.11 -5.86 17.56
N SER A 564 -21.83 -5.94 16.28
CA SER A 564 -22.68 -6.23 15.14
C SER A 564 -23.25 -5.07 14.32
N GLY A 565 -22.83 -5.06 13.07
CA GLY A 565 -23.63 -4.56 11.93
C GLY A 565 -23.56 -3.06 11.69
N GLY A 566 -23.08 -2.69 10.53
CA GLY A 566 -22.99 -1.34 9.98
C GLY A 566 -24.08 -0.39 10.44
N GLY A 567 -23.72 0.57 11.27
CA GLY A 567 -24.57 1.63 11.72
C GLY A 567 -23.77 2.62 12.55
N SER A 568 -23.72 3.86 12.09
CA SER A 568 -23.15 5.01 12.80
C SER A 568 -23.62 5.04 14.25
N SER A 569 -22.72 4.73 15.20
CA SER A 569 -23.03 4.73 16.64
C SER A 569 -23.35 6.14 17.21
N ASN A 570 -23.12 7.21 16.43
CA ASN A 570 -23.39 8.60 16.82
C ASN A 570 -24.56 9.27 16.07
N GLY A 571 -25.25 8.57 15.15
CA GLY A 571 -26.29 9.16 14.32
C GLY A 571 -25.77 10.07 13.19
N ILE A 572 -24.46 10.08 12.94
CA ILE A 572 -23.81 10.83 11.86
C ILE A 572 -23.57 9.90 10.67
N THR A 573 -24.08 10.28 9.51
CA THR A 573 -23.82 9.54 8.25
C THR A 573 -22.43 9.94 7.72
N ASP A 574 -21.55 8.97 7.49
CA ASP A 574 -20.25 9.22 6.89
C ASP A 574 -20.39 9.79 5.46
N GLY A 575 -19.62 10.86 5.17
CA GLY A 575 -19.76 11.62 3.92
C GLY A 575 -21.04 12.46 3.83
N GLY A 576 -21.90 12.46 4.85
CA GLY A 576 -23.12 13.26 4.88
C GLY A 576 -22.85 14.76 4.97
N ILE A 577 -23.73 15.57 4.39
CA ILE A 577 -23.67 17.05 4.45
C ILE A 577 -24.58 17.54 5.57
N TYR A 578 -24.05 18.44 6.39
CA TYR A 578 -24.71 18.96 7.58
C TYR A 578 -24.59 20.49 7.68
N MET A 579 -25.59 21.11 8.28
CA MET A 579 -25.46 22.40 8.90
C MET A 579 -25.11 22.21 10.38
N ILE A 580 -24.12 22.94 10.90
CA ILE A 580 -23.60 22.82 12.25
C ILE A 580 -24.08 24.04 13.04
N LYS A 581 -25.11 23.86 13.87
CA LYS A 581 -25.83 24.93 14.56
C LYS A 581 -25.41 25.09 16.02
N ASN A 582 -24.99 26.27 16.40
CA ASN A 582 -24.64 26.56 17.81
C ASN A 582 -25.85 26.59 18.72
N VAL A 583 -25.78 25.92 19.86
CA VAL A 583 -26.90 25.81 20.82
C VAL A 583 -27.24 27.17 21.46
N ASN A 584 -26.21 27.99 21.75
CA ASN A 584 -26.43 29.28 22.44
C ASN A 584 -27.10 30.32 21.56
N SER A 585 -26.65 30.44 20.31
CA SER A 585 -27.05 31.49 19.40
C SER A 585 -28.13 31.10 18.40
N GLY A 586 -28.31 29.79 18.18
CA GLY A 586 -29.12 29.24 17.09
C GLY A 586 -28.59 29.54 15.68
N LYS A 587 -27.35 30.03 15.57
CA LYS A 587 -26.67 30.34 14.31
C LYS A 587 -25.79 29.18 13.85
N TYR A 588 -25.40 29.20 12.60
CA TYR A 588 -24.66 28.12 11.95
C TYR A 588 -23.18 28.46 11.79
N LEU A 589 -22.35 27.43 11.86
CA LEU A 589 -20.93 27.49 11.51
C LEU A 589 -20.83 27.90 10.03
N ASP A 590 -20.07 28.94 9.73
CA ASP A 590 -20.14 29.68 8.49
C ASP A 590 -18.74 30.13 8.02
N VAL A 591 -18.47 30.02 6.72
CA VAL A 591 -17.23 30.51 6.12
C VAL A 591 -17.44 32.00 5.75
N ALA A 592 -16.66 32.87 6.35
CA ALA A 592 -16.79 34.31 6.20
C ALA A 592 -16.80 34.74 4.73
N GLY A 593 -17.91 35.39 4.32
CA GLY A 593 -18.10 35.83 2.94
C GLY A 593 -18.21 34.72 1.89
N GLY A 594 -18.24 33.45 2.27
CA GLY A 594 -18.27 32.32 1.35
C GLY A 594 -17.01 32.18 0.48
N VAL A 595 -15.87 32.70 0.93
CA VAL A 595 -14.63 32.78 0.15
C VAL A 595 -13.88 31.45 0.23
N ALA A 596 -13.68 30.77 -0.91
CA ALA A 596 -12.93 29.53 -1.05
C ALA A 596 -11.42 29.82 -1.16
N ALA A 597 -10.77 30.13 -0.04
CA ALA A 597 -9.33 30.40 0.02
C ALA A 597 -8.72 29.95 1.36
N ASN A 598 -7.43 29.58 1.32
CA ASN A 598 -6.67 29.26 2.53
C ASN A 598 -6.67 30.45 3.50
N GLY A 599 -6.96 30.19 4.79
CA GLY A 599 -6.99 31.19 5.84
C GLY A 599 -8.32 31.94 5.96
N THR A 600 -9.35 31.65 5.14
CA THR A 600 -10.66 32.27 5.31
C THR A 600 -11.22 31.90 6.68
N ASN A 601 -11.64 32.93 7.39
CA ASN A 601 -12.13 32.81 8.75
C ASN A 601 -13.42 31.98 8.85
N VAL A 602 -13.59 31.26 9.94
CA VAL A 602 -14.83 30.59 10.30
C VAL A 602 -15.51 31.36 11.43
N GLN A 603 -16.77 31.63 11.26
CA GLN A 603 -17.61 32.45 12.12
C GLN A 603 -18.95 31.76 12.35
N GLN A 604 -19.84 32.36 13.12
CA GLN A 604 -21.26 31.99 13.12
C GLN A 604 -22.09 33.01 12.34
N TRP A 605 -23.09 32.54 11.60
CA TRP A 605 -24.03 33.41 10.87
C TRP A 605 -25.44 32.84 10.83
N ALA A 606 -26.43 33.73 10.68
CA ALA A 606 -27.83 33.31 10.53
C ALA A 606 -28.00 32.52 9.22
N GLY A 607 -28.78 31.45 9.26
CA GLY A 607 -29.05 30.59 8.12
C GLY A 607 -30.35 29.81 8.27
N SER A 608 -30.70 29.03 7.26
CA SER A 608 -31.88 28.13 7.31
C SER A 608 -31.48 26.81 6.61
N ASN A 609 -32.12 25.72 6.99
CA ASN A 609 -31.97 24.40 6.32
C ASN A 609 -33.01 24.31 5.17
N PRO A 610 -32.65 23.91 3.91
CA PRO A 610 -31.29 23.65 3.45
C PRO A 610 -30.43 24.93 3.40
N GLY A 611 -29.16 24.79 3.80
CA GLY A 611 -28.21 25.88 3.88
C GLY A 611 -27.58 26.23 2.55
N ALA A 612 -26.88 27.37 2.54
CA ALA A 612 -26.00 27.75 1.44
C ALA A 612 -24.64 27.03 1.55
N TYR A 613 -23.90 26.94 0.45
CA TYR A 613 -22.58 26.26 0.40
C TYR A 613 -21.58 26.80 1.44
N TYR A 614 -21.69 28.03 1.89
CA TYR A 614 -20.78 28.63 2.88
C TYR A 614 -21.10 28.27 4.35
N ASN A 615 -22.24 27.65 4.64
CA ASN A 615 -22.61 27.16 5.99
C ASN A 615 -23.02 25.69 6.01
N THR A 616 -22.64 24.94 4.98
CA THR A 616 -22.81 23.49 4.92
C THR A 616 -21.45 22.80 4.92
N TRP A 617 -21.40 21.64 5.59
CA TRP A 617 -20.17 20.93 5.90
C TRP A 617 -20.34 19.43 5.66
N LYS A 618 -19.42 18.82 4.89
CA LYS A 618 -19.39 17.37 4.73
C LYS A 618 -18.55 16.74 5.83
N LEU A 619 -19.13 15.80 6.56
CA LEU A 619 -18.48 15.09 7.65
C LEU A 619 -17.95 13.74 7.16
N VAL A 620 -16.62 13.60 7.08
CA VAL A 620 -15.96 12.37 6.65
C VAL A 620 -15.29 11.73 7.86
N SER A 621 -15.74 10.54 8.23
CA SER A 621 -15.18 9.79 9.35
C SER A 621 -13.74 9.35 9.07
N VAL A 622 -12.87 9.50 10.06
CA VAL A 622 -11.49 8.98 10.03
C VAL A 622 -11.25 7.97 11.17
N GLY A 623 -12.33 7.40 11.70
CA GLY A 623 -12.30 6.42 12.77
C GLY A 623 -12.39 7.04 14.19
N ASP A 624 -12.72 6.23 15.19
CA ASP A 624 -12.71 6.57 16.64
C ASP A 624 -13.51 7.82 17.03
N GLY A 625 -14.58 8.13 16.28
CA GLY A 625 -15.38 9.34 16.47
C GLY A 625 -14.71 10.62 16.00
N TYR A 626 -13.57 10.52 15.30
CA TYR A 626 -12.91 11.63 14.62
C TYR A 626 -13.43 11.82 13.20
N TYR A 627 -13.46 13.08 12.78
CA TYR A 627 -13.95 13.49 11.46
C TYR A 627 -13.06 14.57 10.86
N LYS A 628 -12.94 14.54 9.54
CA LYS A 628 -12.57 15.69 8.74
C LYS A 628 -13.83 16.41 8.30
N ILE A 629 -13.87 17.73 8.51
CA ILE A 629 -15.05 18.57 8.29
C ILE A 629 -14.79 19.45 7.07
N TYR A 630 -15.25 19.01 5.90
CA TYR A 630 -15.07 19.72 4.64
C TYR A 630 -16.12 20.81 4.47
N SER A 631 -15.67 22.04 4.21
CA SER A 631 -16.56 23.12 3.80
C SER A 631 -17.07 22.88 2.39
N GLN A 632 -18.32 23.24 2.12
CA GLN A 632 -18.89 23.14 0.77
C GLN A 632 -18.59 24.38 -0.11
N VAL A 633 -17.73 25.32 0.35
CA VAL A 633 -17.24 26.41 -0.50
C VAL A 633 -16.32 25.86 -1.61
N GLY A 634 -16.37 26.46 -2.78
CA GLY A 634 -15.62 26.00 -3.96
C GLY A 634 -16.18 24.69 -4.50
N ASP A 635 -15.38 23.64 -4.53
CA ASP A 635 -15.74 22.30 -5.01
C ASP A 635 -16.29 21.36 -3.92
N GLY A 636 -16.36 21.84 -2.68
CA GLY A 636 -16.84 21.05 -1.52
C GLY A 636 -15.89 19.94 -1.05
N ASN A 637 -14.67 19.87 -1.58
CA ASN A 637 -13.69 18.83 -1.28
C ASN A 637 -12.28 19.35 -0.99
N THR A 638 -11.98 20.59 -1.36
CA THR A 638 -10.64 21.18 -1.22
C THR A 638 -10.38 21.75 0.16
N TYR A 639 -11.35 22.42 0.78
CA TYR A 639 -11.15 23.17 2.03
C TYR A 639 -11.79 22.48 3.22
N LEU A 640 -11.01 22.33 4.30
CA LEU A 640 -11.44 21.74 5.56
C LEU A 640 -11.45 22.77 6.68
N LEU A 641 -12.24 22.52 7.70
CA LEU A 641 -12.10 23.17 8.99
C LEU A 641 -10.68 22.95 9.51
N ASP A 642 -10.00 24.02 9.90
CA ASP A 642 -8.58 24.03 10.25
C ASP A 642 -8.33 24.88 11.50
N LEU A 643 -7.62 24.31 12.45
CA LEU A 643 -7.12 25.03 13.61
C LEU A 643 -5.83 25.76 13.20
N THR A 644 -5.83 27.07 13.28
CA THR A 644 -4.71 27.92 12.83
C THR A 644 -3.37 27.44 13.36
N ASP A 645 -2.49 27.05 12.43
CA ASP A 645 -1.11 26.61 12.67
C ASP A 645 -0.95 25.45 13.68
N GLY A 646 -2.06 24.73 13.95
CA GLY A 646 -2.08 23.63 14.92
C GLY A 646 -1.78 24.05 16.37
N LEU A 647 -1.98 25.31 16.71
CA LEU A 647 -1.68 25.83 18.05
C LEU A 647 -2.64 25.24 19.09
N THR A 648 -2.10 24.91 20.26
CA THR A 648 -2.84 24.22 21.34
C THR A 648 -3.44 25.16 22.40
N GLY A 649 -3.25 26.48 22.28
CA GLY A 649 -3.77 27.48 23.22
C GLY A 649 -5.25 27.79 23.05
N SER A 650 -5.95 28.09 24.17
CA SER A 650 -7.29 28.68 24.10
C SER A 650 -7.25 30.03 23.38
N GLY A 651 -8.26 30.32 22.55
CA GLY A 651 -8.33 31.52 21.71
C GLY A 651 -7.74 31.32 20.32
N THR A 652 -7.17 30.15 20.01
CA THR A 652 -6.67 29.87 18.65
C THR A 652 -7.85 29.89 17.67
N ASN A 653 -7.65 30.60 16.57
CA ASN A 653 -8.68 30.81 15.56
C ASN A 653 -8.97 29.52 14.76
N ILE A 654 -10.23 29.38 14.36
CA ILE A 654 -10.69 28.38 13.40
C ILE A 654 -10.87 29.05 12.04
N ARG A 655 -10.29 28.42 11.02
CA ARG A 655 -10.33 28.88 9.62
C ARG A 655 -10.65 27.72 8.68
N ILE A 656 -10.74 27.96 7.39
CA ILE A 656 -10.65 26.88 6.42
C ILE A 656 -9.26 26.89 5.75
N TRP A 657 -8.78 25.70 5.43
CA TRP A 657 -7.50 25.50 4.74
C TRP A 657 -7.56 24.26 3.85
N GLN A 658 -6.74 24.24 2.79
CA GLN A 658 -6.57 23.04 1.97
C GLN A 658 -6.11 21.86 2.84
N ASN A 659 -6.47 20.64 2.45
CA ASN A 659 -6.11 19.45 3.23
C ASN A 659 -4.58 19.30 3.33
N THR A 660 -4.04 19.45 4.52
CA THR A 660 -2.63 19.26 4.86
C THR A 660 -2.37 17.94 5.58
N TYR A 661 -3.42 17.12 5.73
CA TYR A 661 -3.37 15.80 6.39
C TYR A 661 -2.88 15.81 7.85
N CYS A 662 -2.87 16.95 8.50
CA CYS A 662 -2.45 17.14 9.89
C CYS A 662 -3.62 17.03 10.89
N ASP A 663 -3.28 16.89 12.18
CA ASP A 663 -4.25 16.80 13.27
C ASP A 663 -5.00 18.12 13.54
N ALA A 664 -4.46 19.26 13.07
CA ALA A 664 -5.15 20.55 13.10
C ALA A 664 -6.46 20.58 12.28
N GLN A 665 -6.65 19.62 11.38
CA GLN A 665 -7.83 19.45 10.53
C GLN A 665 -8.68 18.24 10.91
N THR A 666 -8.48 17.71 12.11
CA THR A 666 -9.18 16.53 12.61
C THR A 666 -9.87 16.84 13.92
N PHE A 667 -11.16 16.53 14.00
CA PHE A 667 -12.00 16.91 15.15
C PHE A 667 -12.78 15.69 15.64
N LYS A 668 -12.87 15.52 16.97
CA LYS A 668 -13.73 14.49 17.56
C LYS A 668 -15.14 15.04 17.71
N LEU A 669 -16.12 14.34 17.16
CA LEU A 669 -17.53 14.64 17.33
C LEU A 669 -18.08 13.78 18.48
N GLN A 670 -18.09 14.33 19.69
CA GLN A 670 -18.60 13.66 20.89
C GLN A 670 -20.05 14.03 21.13
N LYS A 671 -20.93 13.03 21.10
CA LYS A 671 -22.36 13.24 21.38
C LYS A 671 -22.59 13.42 22.89
N ASN A 672 -23.34 14.44 23.27
CA ASN A 672 -23.77 14.70 24.61
C ASN A 672 -25.12 13.99 24.91
N ASP A 673 -25.47 13.83 26.18
CA ASP A 673 -26.69 13.15 26.61
C ASP A 673 -27.98 13.86 26.10
N ASP A 674 -27.92 15.15 25.83
CA ASP A 674 -29.03 15.92 25.26
C ASP A 674 -29.14 15.85 23.72
N GLY A 675 -28.30 15.04 23.09
CA GLY A 675 -28.26 14.85 21.64
C GLY A 675 -27.46 15.89 20.86
N THR A 676 -26.91 16.91 21.53
CA THR A 676 -25.94 17.86 20.93
C THR A 676 -24.55 17.26 20.82
N TYR A 677 -23.62 17.97 20.18
CA TYR A 677 -22.24 17.51 19.98
C TYR A 677 -21.24 18.51 20.53
N ALA A 678 -20.19 18.02 21.18
CA ALA A 678 -18.92 18.72 21.30
C ALA A 678 -18.08 18.45 20.03
N ILE A 679 -17.45 19.47 19.48
CA ILE A 679 -16.50 19.36 18.36
C ILE A 679 -15.12 19.66 18.94
N LEU A 680 -14.38 18.60 19.29
CA LEU A 680 -13.13 18.69 20.04
C LEU A 680 -11.91 18.60 19.10
N THR A 681 -10.87 19.39 19.39
CA THR A 681 -9.66 19.45 18.57
C THR A 681 -8.71 18.30 18.90
N LYS A 682 -8.30 17.54 17.90
CA LYS A 682 -7.42 16.39 18.06
C LYS A 682 -6.03 16.78 18.58
N VAL A 683 -5.48 17.92 18.14
CA VAL A 683 -4.15 18.40 18.57
C VAL A 683 -4.04 18.67 20.07
N THR A 684 -5.18 18.79 20.77
CA THR A 684 -5.23 19.03 22.22
C THR A 684 -5.66 17.79 23.00
N ASP A 685 -5.63 16.61 22.41
CA ASP A 685 -6.18 15.37 22.98
C ASP A 685 -7.65 15.56 23.46
N CYS A 686 -8.43 16.27 22.66
CA CYS A 686 -9.85 16.57 22.96
C CYS A 686 -10.10 17.37 24.25
N LYS A 687 -9.08 18.07 24.78
CA LYS A 687 -9.25 18.95 25.96
C LYS A 687 -9.90 20.29 25.60
N LEU A 688 -9.72 20.74 24.36
CA LEU A 688 -10.30 21.96 23.82
C LEU A 688 -11.27 21.62 22.68
N GLY A 689 -12.23 22.50 22.45
CA GLY A 689 -13.23 22.32 21.39
C GLY A 689 -13.62 23.62 20.72
N LEU A 690 -14.43 23.54 19.68
CA LEU A 690 -15.00 24.69 18.99
C LEU A 690 -15.88 25.50 19.94
N ASP A 691 -15.61 26.79 19.96
CA ASP A 691 -16.20 27.79 20.86
C ASP A 691 -16.58 29.03 20.08
N VAL A 692 -17.77 29.52 20.28
CA VAL A 692 -18.17 30.88 19.82
C VAL A 692 -17.59 31.91 20.78
N ALA A 693 -16.68 32.73 20.33
CA ALA A 693 -15.96 33.69 21.14
C ALA A 693 -16.88 34.55 22.02
N ALA A 694 -16.53 34.60 23.32
CA ALA A 694 -17.29 35.29 24.35
C ALA A 694 -18.80 34.88 24.50
N GLY A 695 -19.16 33.69 23.97
CA GLY A 695 -20.55 33.24 23.97
C GLY A 695 -21.49 34.17 23.19
N SER A 696 -20.98 34.88 22.20
CA SER A 696 -21.72 35.87 21.43
C SER A 696 -22.92 35.25 20.71
N SER A 697 -24.04 35.99 20.58
CA SER A 697 -25.17 35.62 19.74
C SER A 697 -25.23 36.42 18.42
N SER A 698 -24.23 37.26 18.12
CA SER A 698 -24.22 38.13 16.94
C SER A 698 -23.79 37.37 15.68
N ASN A 699 -24.27 37.79 14.48
CA ASN A 699 -23.69 37.39 13.22
C ASN A 699 -22.24 37.88 13.12
N GLY A 700 -21.37 37.06 12.52
CA GLY A 700 -19.95 37.38 12.38
C GLY A 700 -19.12 37.13 13.65
N ALA A 701 -19.73 36.61 14.71
CA ALA A 701 -18.94 36.26 15.89
C ALA A 701 -17.97 35.12 15.54
N ASN A 702 -16.72 35.31 15.96
CA ASN A 702 -15.62 34.39 15.63
C ASN A 702 -15.81 33.02 16.26
N VAL A 703 -15.38 31.99 15.56
CA VAL A 703 -15.24 30.62 16.11
C VAL A 703 -13.77 30.35 16.36
N GLN A 704 -13.48 29.89 17.55
CA GLN A 704 -12.13 29.64 18.06
C GLN A 704 -12.08 28.28 18.76
N GLN A 705 -10.91 27.81 19.14
CA GLN A 705 -10.78 26.71 20.10
C GLN A 705 -10.69 27.27 21.51
N TRP A 706 -11.34 26.62 22.47
CA TRP A 706 -11.30 26.99 23.88
C TRP A 706 -11.46 25.76 24.78
N GLY A 707 -11.00 25.85 26.02
CA GLY A 707 -11.20 24.78 27.02
C GLY A 707 -12.67 24.33 27.08
N TYR A 708 -12.92 23.05 26.83
CA TYR A 708 -14.30 22.55 26.77
C TYR A 708 -14.91 22.48 28.18
N SER A 709 -15.96 23.24 28.41
CA SER A 709 -16.69 23.31 29.68
C SER A 709 -18.13 22.80 29.59
N GLY A 710 -18.59 22.42 28.39
CA GLY A 710 -19.96 22.01 28.13
C GLY A 710 -20.97 23.17 28.05
N GLY A 711 -20.48 24.42 27.98
CA GLY A 711 -21.36 25.60 27.83
C GLY A 711 -22.12 25.61 26.50
N ASN A 712 -23.28 26.25 26.42
CA ASN A 712 -24.11 26.28 25.20
C ASN A 712 -23.37 26.82 23.96
N HIS A 713 -22.42 27.75 24.15
CA HIS A 713 -21.59 28.31 23.11
C HIS A 713 -20.52 27.35 22.56
N GLN A 714 -20.35 26.18 23.22
CA GLN A 714 -19.44 25.09 22.82
C GLN A 714 -20.18 23.83 22.38
N ARG A 715 -21.52 23.85 22.40
CA ARG A 715 -22.35 22.72 21.98
C ARG A 715 -23.01 23.00 20.64
N TRP A 716 -23.11 21.96 19.82
CA TRP A 716 -23.52 22.06 18.43
C TRP A 716 -24.59 21.03 18.08
N ILE A 717 -25.54 21.41 17.26
CA ILE A 717 -26.57 20.54 16.69
C ILE A 717 -26.18 20.27 15.22
N LEU A 718 -26.18 19.00 14.83
CA LEU A 718 -25.91 18.58 13.45
C LEU A 718 -27.23 18.39 12.72
N GLU A 719 -27.60 19.32 11.85
CA GLU A 719 -28.80 19.26 11.02
C GLU A 719 -28.41 18.72 9.64
N LYS A 720 -28.82 17.49 9.29
CA LYS A 720 -28.50 16.89 7.98
C LYS A 720 -29.20 17.66 6.88
N VAL A 721 -28.46 17.98 5.83
CA VAL A 721 -29.00 18.55 4.59
C VAL A 721 -29.44 17.39 3.68
N ASN A 722 -30.71 17.42 3.27
CA ASN A 722 -31.29 16.40 2.38
C ASN A 722 -31.01 16.69 0.91
#